data_2bbf837517959b39c48220e082960ee1
#
_entry.id   2bbf837517959b39c48220e082960ee1
#
_cell.length_a   1.000
_cell.length_b   1.000
_cell.length_c   1.000
_cell.angle_alpha   90.00
_cell.angle_beta   90.00
_cell.angle_gamma   90.00
#
_symmetry.space_group_name_H-M   'P 1'
#
loop_
_entity.id
_entity.type
_entity.pdbx_description
1 polymer ?
#
loop_
_entity_poly.entity_id
_entity_poly.type
_entity_poly.pdbx_seq_one_letter_code
_entity_poly.pdbx_strand_id
1 'polypeptide(L)'
;MSFTDGLRRLVIGPAELIYGMIRTLFLRLSFSPAAAMAATVLVLCLAAAPVIVSLLRRLGVGGRPKELNPRQKKTDRNNRILLALCCVYLTVLTGLLIPSQVIAASPQEFADVHEYADPVRYLLKTGLTAAGLFMLWGFGYGLFLLPKARKRYTLLVTVFSAWAAINYMLFGKNYGIISSELRYETFMNAGIGPALLNLAVLAAAAGLILLLRKKAPVILRIVSLYGCIALMVMTVININTIRAGVSAAEASASRQTGEKATFRLNRNGKNVIVIMLDRTIGGFVPYLLNEKPELLEQFDGFTWYPNTLSYGYHTNIAAPALFGGYEYRPDGLRDRQDLTLREKHNESLKIMPVNFLNAGYEVTVCDAPYADYQWIPDMSIYDDYPAIRTFNTIGTYNDDKEKTLAELERVRNRNLFCYSLFRCAPVLLQETVYDRGMYLEDGAGEGGVEGFDLLGVSADYMNSYLVMKNLAAMTRVTDDGPDTFLMLTNEMTHNVIELQEPDYEPAGKPDNAAWDAAHPTRTTADGKVLDLAGAGELVKIHYHADMAAFIQLGKWFDELRAQGIWDNTRIILVSDHGCYLGLFGVNLLDKYPDLKDSGLYEPEQWTDTMCYNPLLMVKDFGAKGFTTDNTFMTNADTPVTAFAGLVDDPRNPFTGNPVTGEGKKDPEQHLVESDWAISRNTGNFFSDPVWITFRGTDVFSPDNWSVEK
;
A
#
# COMPACT_ATOMS: atom_id res chain seq x y z
N MET A 1 9.28 -8.57 23.89
CA MET A 1 8.23 -9.61 23.99
C MET A 1 8.28 -10.23 25.39
N SER A 2 7.17 -10.20 26.13
CA SER A 2 7.12 -10.82 27.45
C SER A 2 7.12 -12.35 27.39
N PHE A 3 7.54 -13.03 28.48
CA PHE A 3 7.49 -14.49 28.57
C PHE A 3 6.05 -15.03 28.35
N THR A 4 5.06 -14.34 28.89
CA THR A 4 3.64 -14.69 28.74
C THR A 4 3.16 -14.58 27.30
N ASP A 5 3.56 -13.54 26.55
CA ASP A 5 3.24 -13.40 25.13
C ASP A 5 3.89 -14.50 24.28
N GLY A 6 5.16 -14.82 24.56
CA GLY A 6 5.83 -15.93 23.90
C GLY A 6 5.15 -17.28 24.13
N LEU A 7 4.74 -17.56 25.36
CA LEU A 7 4.03 -18.79 25.71
C LEU A 7 2.63 -18.86 25.04
N ARG A 8 1.90 -17.75 25.04
CA ARG A 8 0.60 -17.67 24.35
C ARG A 8 0.74 -17.97 22.87
N ARG A 9 1.71 -17.35 22.17
CA ARG A 9 1.96 -17.55 20.73
C ARG A 9 2.36 -18.99 20.41
N LEU A 10 3.10 -19.64 21.29
CA LEU A 10 3.54 -21.02 21.11
C LEU A 10 2.44 -22.05 21.36
N VAL A 11 1.56 -21.81 22.35
CA VAL A 11 0.62 -22.84 22.83
C VAL A 11 -0.80 -22.57 22.36
N ILE A 12 -1.33 -21.38 22.63
CA ILE A 12 -2.75 -21.06 22.44
C ILE A 12 -3.00 -20.46 21.06
N GLY A 13 -2.18 -19.51 20.64
CA GLY A 13 -2.37 -18.75 19.40
C GLY A 13 -2.54 -19.64 18.13
N PRO A 14 -1.76 -20.72 17.93
CA PRO A 14 -2.00 -21.60 16.80
C PRO A 14 -3.34 -22.31 16.83
N ALA A 15 -3.86 -22.63 18.01
CA ALA A 15 -5.17 -23.28 18.13
C ALA A 15 -6.30 -22.26 17.88
N GLU A 16 -6.19 -21.05 18.41
CA GLU A 16 -7.12 -19.93 18.15
C GLU A 16 -7.17 -19.61 16.65
N LEU A 17 -5.99 -19.51 16.00
CA LEU A 17 -5.88 -19.24 14.57
C LEU A 17 -6.58 -20.30 13.73
N ILE A 18 -6.28 -21.59 13.96
CA ILE A 18 -6.89 -22.69 13.20
C ILE A 18 -8.38 -22.78 13.44
N TYR A 19 -8.82 -22.58 14.69
CA TYR A 19 -10.25 -22.53 15.01
C TYR A 19 -10.95 -21.41 14.24
N GLY A 20 -10.42 -20.20 14.28
CA GLY A 20 -10.95 -19.04 13.57
C GLY A 20 -11.04 -19.27 12.06
N MET A 21 -9.94 -19.72 11.43
CA MET A 21 -9.89 -19.98 9.98
C MET A 21 -10.92 -21.04 9.56
N ILE A 22 -11.07 -22.15 10.30
CA ILE A 22 -12.05 -23.21 9.97
C ILE A 22 -13.47 -22.65 10.13
N ARG A 23 -13.74 -21.90 11.21
CA ARG A 23 -15.06 -21.30 11.44
C ARG A 23 -15.43 -20.31 10.34
N THR A 24 -14.51 -19.41 9.99
CA THR A 24 -14.73 -18.43 8.91
C THR A 24 -14.93 -19.12 7.57
N LEU A 25 -14.18 -20.19 7.27
CA LEU A 25 -14.41 -20.98 6.07
C LEU A 25 -15.86 -21.52 6.00
N PHE A 26 -16.41 -22.05 7.11
CA PHE A 26 -17.80 -22.48 7.13
C PHE A 26 -18.80 -21.32 6.97
N LEU A 27 -18.51 -20.15 7.54
CA LEU A 27 -19.31 -18.94 7.35
C LEU A 27 -19.33 -18.52 5.87
N ARG A 28 -18.17 -18.53 5.21
CA ARG A 28 -18.06 -18.25 3.76
C ARG A 28 -18.79 -19.29 2.89
N LEU A 29 -18.97 -20.50 3.38
CA LEU A 29 -19.80 -21.53 2.75
C LEU A 29 -21.30 -21.42 3.11
N SER A 30 -21.74 -20.26 3.57
CA SER A 30 -23.15 -19.93 3.90
C SER A 30 -23.75 -20.73 5.06
N PHE A 31 -22.92 -21.23 5.98
CA PHE A 31 -23.40 -21.80 7.24
C PHE A 31 -23.84 -20.67 8.19
N SER A 32 -24.92 -20.91 8.93
CA SER A 32 -25.25 -19.97 10.02
C SER A 32 -24.16 -19.99 11.10
N PRO A 33 -24.01 -18.90 11.90
CA PRO A 33 -22.95 -18.82 12.94
C PRO A 33 -22.94 -20.02 13.89
N ALA A 34 -24.09 -20.50 14.30
CA ALA A 34 -24.23 -21.68 15.16
C ALA A 34 -23.81 -22.97 14.44
N ALA A 35 -24.20 -23.12 13.17
CA ALA A 35 -23.81 -24.28 12.36
C ALA A 35 -22.33 -24.28 12.03
N ALA A 36 -21.75 -23.13 11.73
CA ALA A 36 -20.30 -22.97 11.49
C ALA A 36 -19.49 -23.34 12.76
N MET A 37 -19.91 -22.87 13.93
CA MET A 37 -19.30 -23.25 15.21
C MET A 37 -19.38 -24.76 15.44
N ALA A 38 -20.56 -25.36 15.28
CA ALA A 38 -20.77 -26.80 15.47
C ALA A 38 -19.92 -27.65 14.48
N ALA A 39 -19.86 -27.25 13.20
CA ALA A 39 -19.05 -27.89 12.19
C ALA A 39 -17.55 -27.80 12.52
N THR A 40 -17.07 -26.63 12.99
CA THR A 40 -15.68 -26.43 13.40
C THR A 40 -15.32 -27.34 14.57
N VAL A 41 -16.16 -27.39 15.61
CA VAL A 41 -15.95 -28.29 16.78
C VAL A 41 -15.93 -29.75 16.33
N LEU A 42 -16.83 -30.16 15.43
CA LEU A 42 -16.87 -31.53 14.89
C LEU A 42 -15.57 -31.88 14.16
N VAL A 43 -15.05 -30.97 13.30
CA VAL A 43 -13.76 -31.19 12.59
C VAL A 43 -12.62 -31.35 13.60
N LEU A 44 -12.54 -30.51 14.61
CA LEU A 44 -11.51 -30.60 15.64
C LEU A 44 -11.61 -31.88 16.49
N CYS A 45 -12.84 -32.33 16.83
CA CYS A 45 -13.07 -33.59 17.51
C CYS A 45 -12.65 -34.79 16.67
N LEU A 46 -12.97 -34.78 15.37
CA LEU A 46 -12.55 -35.83 14.44
C LEU A 46 -11.00 -35.86 14.29
N ALA A 47 -10.36 -34.69 14.25
CA ALA A 47 -8.91 -34.59 14.24
C ALA A 47 -8.28 -35.10 15.54
N ALA A 48 -8.89 -34.89 16.70
CA ALA A 48 -8.41 -35.38 17.99
C ALA A 48 -8.64 -36.88 18.22
N ALA A 49 -9.63 -37.49 17.57
CA ALA A 49 -10.05 -38.87 17.80
C ALA A 49 -8.89 -39.90 17.72
N PRO A 50 -7.96 -39.87 16.74
CA PRO A 50 -6.83 -40.84 16.70
C PRO A 50 -5.90 -40.78 17.92
N VAL A 51 -5.71 -39.58 18.50
CA VAL A 51 -4.93 -39.38 19.71
C VAL A 51 -5.68 -39.94 20.90
N ILE A 52 -6.97 -39.61 21.04
CA ILE A 52 -7.81 -40.13 22.13
C ILE A 52 -7.84 -41.63 22.12
N VAL A 53 -8.07 -42.28 20.97
CA VAL A 53 -8.04 -43.74 20.79
C VAL A 53 -6.67 -44.31 21.16
N SER A 54 -5.59 -43.62 20.81
CA SER A 54 -4.23 -44.06 21.12
C SER A 54 -3.95 -44.02 22.62
N LEU A 55 -4.42 -42.98 23.31
CA LEU A 55 -4.30 -42.84 24.77
C LEU A 55 -5.16 -43.87 25.51
N LEU A 56 -6.43 -44.06 25.11
CA LEU A 56 -7.29 -45.08 25.72
C LEU A 56 -6.68 -46.48 25.61
N ARG A 57 -6.14 -46.84 24.46
CA ARG A 57 -5.43 -48.15 24.30
C ARG A 57 -4.19 -48.28 25.16
N ARG A 58 -3.45 -47.17 25.38
CA ARG A 58 -2.28 -47.21 26.33
C ARG A 58 -2.74 -47.40 27.76
N LEU A 59 -3.89 -46.89 28.12
CA LEU A 59 -4.52 -47.08 29.43
C LEU A 59 -5.18 -48.48 29.58
N GLY A 60 -5.16 -49.29 28.52
CA GLY A 60 -5.70 -50.64 28.54
C GLY A 60 -7.14 -50.79 28.07
N VAL A 61 -7.79 -49.68 27.71
CA VAL A 61 -9.16 -49.69 27.15
C VAL A 61 -9.14 -50.23 25.72
N GLY A 62 -9.84 -51.33 25.44
CA GLY A 62 -9.84 -51.99 24.16
C GLY A 62 -8.58 -52.85 23.84
N GLY A 63 -7.83 -53.26 24.88
CA GLY A 63 -6.64 -54.09 24.78
C GLY A 63 -5.34 -53.31 24.67
N ARG A 64 -4.29 -53.77 25.41
CA ARG A 64 -2.97 -53.16 25.37
C ARG A 64 -2.29 -53.30 24.02
N PRO A 65 -1.56 -52.27 23.53
CA PRO A 65 -0.78 -52.36 22.31
C PRO A 65 0.24 -53.49 22.39
N LYS A 66 0.35 -54.30 21.30
CA LYS A 66 1.38 -55.33 21.22
C LYS A 66 2.79 -54.69 21.29
N GLU A 67 3.72 -55.37 22.02
CA GLU A 67 5.11 -54.94 22.02
C GLU A 67 5.69 -54.98 20.60
N LEU A 68 6.48 -53.96 20.28
CA LEU A 68 7.18 -53.86 19.00
C LEU A 68 8.44 -54.77 19.01
N ASN A 69 8.63 -55.53 17.96
CA ASN A 69 9.89 -56.20 17.73
C ASN A 69 11.03 -55.21 17.38
N PRO A 70 12.32 -55.63 17.43
CA PRO A 70 13.46 -54.70 17.19
C PRO A 70 13.40 -53.96 15.84
N ARG A 71 12.94 -54.61 14.76
CA ARG A 71 12.78 -54.01 13.44
C ARG A 71 11.67 -52.94 13.44
N GLN A 72 10.57 -53.21 14.12
CA GLN A 72 9.48 -52.25 14.27
C GLN A 72 9.86 -51.05 15.13
N LYS A 73 10.64 -51.26 16.22
CA LYS A 73 11.21 -50.19 17.05
C LYS A 73 12.11 -49.26 16.21
N LYS A 74 13.02 -49.86 15.38
CA LYS A 74 13.89 -49.08 14.46
C LYS A 74 13.07 -48.29 13.44
N THR A 75 12.02 -48.88 12.85
CA THR A 75 11.13 -48.21 11.90
C THR A 75 10.35 -47.08 12.57
N ASP A 76 9.84 -47.27 13.78
CA ASP A 76 9.13 -46.23 14.52
C ASP A 76 10.04 -45.04 14.86
N ARG A 77 11.28 -45.32 15.30
CA ARG A 77 12.30 -44.29 15.53
C ARG A 77 12.59 -43.47 14.28
N ASN A 78 12.76 -44.13 13.13
CA ASN A 78 13.00 -43.46 11.86
C ASN A 78 11.78 -42.59 11.41
N ASN A 79 10.54 -43.05 11.67
CA ASN A 79 9.34 -42.24 11.41
C ASN A 79 9.28 -41.01 12.33
N ARG A 80 9.67 -41.10 13.60
CA ARG A 80 9.73 -39.94 14.51
C ARG A 80 10.77 -38.92 14.05
N ILE A 81 11.96 -39.38 13.59
CA ILE A 81 13.00 -38.50 13.04
C ILE A 81 12.48 -37.77 11.77
N LEU A 82 11.90 -38.52 10.84
CA LEU A 82 11.34 -37.90 9.61
C LEU A 82 10.22 -36.93 9.93
N LEU A 83 9.34 -37.27 10.87
CA LEU A 83 8.24 -36.35 11.29
C LEU A 83 8.82 -35.07 11.91
N ALA A 84 9.83 -35.18 12.79
CA ALA A 84 10.49 -34.02 13.38
C ALA A 84 11.13 -33.13 12.30
N LEU A 85 11.86 -33.71 11.34
CA LEU A 85 12.48 -32.99 10.24
C LEU A 85 11.42 -32.26 9.37
N CYS A 86 10.32 -32.93 9.05
CA CYS A 86 9.23 -32.30 8.28
C CYS A 86 8.55 -31.15 9.06
N CYS A 87 8.34 -31.32 10.38
CA CYS A 87 7.77 -30.27 11.21
C CYS A 87 8.74 -29.08 11.35
N VAL A 88 10.05 -29.32 11.53
CA VAL A 88 11.07 -28.25 11.50
C VAL A 88 11.08 -27.55 10.15
N TYR A 89 11.03 -28.33 9.04
CA TYR A 89 10.99 -27.77 7.69
C TYR A 89 9.81 -26.81 7.52
N LEU A 90 8.60 -27.23 7.90
CA LEU A 90 7.41 -26.37 7.83
C LEU A 90 7.52 -25.16 8.75
N THR A 91 8.07 -25.31 9.94
CA THR A 91 8.32 -24.18 10.87
C THR A 91 9.24 -23.15 10.25
N VAL A 92 10.37 -23.58 9.67
CA VAL A 92 11.33 -22.66 9.04
C VAL A 92 10.74 -22.04 7.78
N LEU A 93 10.07 -22.82 6.93
CA LEU A 93 9.48 -22.33 5.69
C LEU A 93 8.44 -21.24 5.97
N THR A 94 7.46 -21.52 6.84
CA THR A 94 6.29 -20.63 7.02
C THR A 94 6.49 -19.58 8.10
N GLY A 95 7.35 -19.85 9.09
CA GLY A 95 7.58 -18.94 10.21
C GLY A 95 8.79 -18.02 10.03
N LEU A 96 9.73 -18.39 9.17
CA LEU A 96 10.99 -17.65 9.02
C LEU A 96 11.27 -17.28 7.57
N LEU A 97 11.35 -18.23 6.64
CA LEU A 97 11.80 -17.94 5.27
C LEU A 97 10.82 -17.04 4.53
N ILE A 98 9.54 -17.45 4.40
CA ILE A 98 8.56 -16.67 3.64
C ILE A 98 8.39 -15.28 4.25
N PRO A 99 8.17 -15.10 5.57
CA PRO A 99 8.13 -13.79 6.18
C PRO A 99 9.40 -12.96 5.95
N SER A 100 10.60 -13.57 6.07
CA SER A 100 11.84 -12.83 5.85
C SER A 100 12.03 -12.36 4.41
N GLN A 101 11.52 -13.09 3.43
CA GLN A 101 11.59 -12.66 2.02
C GLN A 101 10.68 -11.47 1.74
N VAL A 102 9.47 -11.48 2.31
CA VAL A 102 8.53 -10.36 2.18
C VAL A 102 9.14 -9.10 2.80
N ILE A 103 9.62 -9.20 4.04
CA ILE A 103 10.23 -8.05 4.73
C ILE A 103 11.51 -7.59 4.03
N ALA A 104 12.32 -8.50 3.49
CA ALA A 104 13.57 -8.15 2.78
C ALA A 104 13.32 -7.46 1.43
N ALA A 105 12.14 -7.63 0.84
CA ALA A 105 11.76 -6.94 -0.39
C ALA A 105 11.55 -5.43 -0.17
N SER A 106 11.04 -5.03 1.00
CA SER A 106 10.82 -3.63 1.38
C SER A 106 10.98 -3.45 2.90
N PRO A 107 12.22 -3.48 3.43
CA PRO A 107 12.46 -3.44 4.87
C PRO A 107 11.89 -2.19 5.56
N GLN A 108 11.85 -1.07 4.86
CA GLN A 108 11.41 0.22 5.39
C GLN A 108 9.91 0.23 5.73
N GLU A 109 9.07 -0.43 4.92
CA GLU A 109 7.63 -0.53 5.17
C GLU A 109 7.28 -1.34 6.43
N PHE A 110 8.16 -2.22 6.86
CA PHE A 110 8.02 -3.01 8.07
C PHE A 110 8.74 -2.41 9.28
N ALA A 111 9.65 -1.46 9.06
CA ALA A 111 10.17 -0.57 10.09
C ALA A 111 9.17 0.56 10.27
N ASP A 112 8.83 0.90 11.51
CA ASP A 112 8.06 2.11 11.75
C ASP A 112 8.89 3.32 11.31
N VAL A 113 8.32 4.16 10.44
CA VAL A 113 9.00 5.32 9.84
C VAL A 113 9.65 6.24 10.89
N HIS A 114 9.05 6.32 12.08
CA HIS A 114 9.51 7.22 13.14
C HIS A 114 10.32 6.53 14.25
N GLU A 115 10.20 5.20 14.37
CA GLU A 115 10.89 4.43 15.42
C GLU A 115 11.99 3.53 14.88
N TYR A 116 12.03 3.30 13.56
CA TYR A 116 12.96 2.39 12.87
C TYR A 116 13.19 1.08 13.62
N ALA A 117 12.11 0.55 14.18
CA ALA A 117 12.20 -0.66 14.96
C ALA A 117 12.60 -1.85 14.08
N ASP A 118 13.62 -2.64 14.50
CA ASP A 118 14.15 -3.76 13.72
C ASP A 118 13.03 -4.73 13.31
N PRO A 119 12.66 -4.84 12.02
CA PRO A 119 11.59 -5.70 11.53
C PRO A 119 11.86 -7.19 11.74
N VAL A 120 13.10 -7.57 12.07
CA VAL A 120 13.46 -8.96 12.44
C VAL A 120 12.65 -9.46 13.65
N ARG A 121 12.13 -8.54 14.47
CA ARG A 121 11.18 -8.88 15.57
C ARG A 121 9.94 -9.64 15.08
N TYR A 122 9.47 -9.36 13.86
CA TYR A 122 8.34 -10.09 13.26
C TYR A 122 8.67 -11.55 13.03
N LEU A 123 9.91 -11.87 12.63
CA LEU A 123 10.36 -13.24 12.39
C LEU A 123 10.39 -14.07 13.67
N LEU A 124 10.72 -13.45 14.81
CA LEU A 124 10.64 -14.13 16.10
C LEU A 124 9.19 -14.53 16.41
N LYS A 125 8.25 -13.61 16.21
CA LYS A 125 6.83 -13.82 16.51
C LYS A 125 6.18 -14.85 15.58
N THR A 126 6.41 -14.74 14.27
CA THR A 126 5.90 -15.70 13.27
C THR A 126 6.57 -17.07 13.44
N GLY A 127 7.88 -17.11 13.74
CA GLY A 127 8.62 -18.33 14.04
C GLY A 127 8.07 -19.08 15.25
N LEU A 128 7.69 -18.36 16.33
CA LEU A 128 7.06 -18.97 17.51
C LEU A 128 5.68 -19.52 17.19
N THR A 129 4.86 -18.79 16.41
CA THR A 129 3.53 -19.27 15.98
C THR A 129 3.67 -20.54 15.11
N ALA A 130 4.59 -20.56 14.17
CA ALA A 130 4.86 -21.73 13.33
C ALA A 130 5.41 -22.90 14.15
N ALA A 131 6.33 -22.65 15.09
CA ALA A 131 6.85 -23.68 16.00
C ALA A 131 5.73 -24.25 16.89
N GLY A 132 4.84 -23.41 17.37
CA GLY A 132 3.64 -23.83 18.09
C GLY A 132 2.78 -24.77 17.25
N LEU A 133 2.45 -24.39 16.02
CA LEU A 133 1.61 -25.17 15.14
C LEU A 133 2.28 -26.51 14.73
N PHE A 134 3.50 -26.45 14.23
CA PHE A 134 4.13 -27.64 13.63
C PHE A 134 4.93 -28.46 14.62
N MET A 135 5.67 -27.84 15.56
CA MET A 135 6.48 -28.61 16.53
C MET A 135 5.66 -29.01 17.75
N LEU A 136 4.99 -28.07 18.40
CA LEU A 136 4.24 -28.41 19.61
C LEU A 136 3.00 -29.23 19.27
N TRP A 137 2.11 -28.71 18.43
CA TRP A 137 0.88 -29.40 18.06
C TRP A 137 1.12 -30.53 17.05
N GLY A 138 1.79 -30.29 15.93
CA GLY A 138 1.98 -31.25 14.87
C GLY A 138 2.88 -32.41 15.25
N PHE A 139 4.10 -32.17 15.70
CA PHE A 139 5.02 -33.23 16.15
C PHE A 139 4.53 -33.87 17.45
N GLY A 140 4.05 -33.04 18.42
CA GLY A 140 3.45 -33.54 19.67
C GLY A 140 2.29 -34.49 19.42
N TYR A 141 1.34 -34.11 18.56
CA TYR A 141 0.24 -34.98 18.11
C TYR A 141 0.77 -36.34 17.61
N GLY A 142 1.80 -36.33 16.77
CA GLY A 142 2.43 -37.53 16.24
C GLY A 142 3.07 -38.43 17.34
N LEU A 143 3.61 -37.85 18.40
CA LEU A 143 4.19 -38.60 19.52
C LEU A 143 3.11 -39.35 20.32
N PHE A 144 1.94 -38.78 20.46
CA PHE A 144 0.82 -39.44 21.15
C PHE A 144 0.20 -40.59 20.36
N LEU A 145 0.36 -40.62 19.02
CA LEU A 145 -0.19 -41.69 18.19
C LEU A 145 0.50 -43.04 18.45
N LEU A 146 -0.23 -44.16 18.27
CA LEU A 146 0.32 -45.50 18.20
C LEU A 146 1.19 -45.69 16.95
N PRO A 147 2.19 -46.59 16.94
CA PRO A 147 3.16 -46.74 15.85
C PRO A 147 2.55 -46.87 14.43
N LYS A 148 1.41 -47.60 14.28
CA LYS A 148 0.74 -47.75 13.00
C LYS A 148 0.09 -46.44 12.53
N ALA A 149 -0.56 -45.73 13.44
CA ALA A 149 -1.17 -44.42 13.17
C ALA A 149 -0.10 -43.36 12.89
N ARG A 150 0.95 -43.32 13.72
CA ARG A 150 2.12 -42.44 13.52
C ARG A 150 2.76 -42.66 12.15
N LYS A 151 2.90 -43.92 11.72
CA LYS A 151 3.42 -44.22 10.38
C LYS A 151 2.61 -43.56 9.28
N ARG A 152 1.26 -43.56 9.36
CA ARG A 152 0.35 -42.89 8.39
C ARG A 152 0.47 -41.39 8.51
N TYR A 153 0.42 -40.86 9.71
CA TYR A 153 0.53 -39.45 9.98
C TYR A 153 1.87 -38.86 9.48
N THR A 154 3.00 -39.54 9.74
CA THR A 154 4.29 -39.12 9.18
C THR A 154 4.27 -39.04 7.66
N LEU A 155 3.60 -39.98 7.00
CA LEU A 155 3.45 -39.90 5.54
C LEU A 155 2.67 -38.67 5.11
N LEU A 156 1.54 -38.39 5.75
CA LEU A 156 0.73 -37.20 5.44
C LEU A 156 1.55 -35.90 5.62
N VAL A 157 2.25 -35.78 6.76
CA VAL A 157 3.09 -34.58 7.03
C VAL A 157 4.24 -34.49 6.01
N THR A 158 4.85 -35.62 5.60
CA THR A 158 5.93 -35.60 4.59
C THR A 158 5.39 -35.15 3.22
N VAL A 159 4.22 -35.63 2.80
CA VAL A 159 3.57 -35.19 1.56
C VAL A 159 3.22 -33.72 1.65
N PHE A 160 2.62 -33.29 2.76
CA PHE A 160 2.26 -31.88 2.98
C PHE A 160 3.48 -30.96 2.95
N SER A 161 4.61 -31.35 3.58
CA SER A 161 5.86 -30.57 3.54
C SER A 161 6.41 -30.43 2.11
N ALA A 162 6.34 -31.51 1.32
CA ALA A 162 6.77 -31.44 -0.08
C ALA A 162 5.82 -30.57 -0.92
N TRP A 163 4.51 -30.66 -0.69
CA TRP A 163 3.52 -29.82 -1.35
C TRP A 163 3.73 -28.33 -1.02
N ALA A 164 3.95 -28.01 0.26
CA ALA A 164 4.25 -26.65 0.68
C ALA A 164 5.48 -26.09 -0.05
N ALA A 165 6.56 -26.89 -0.14
CA ALA A 165 7.76 -26.51 -0.88
C ALA A 165 7.50 -26.27 -2.36
N ILE A 166 6.79 -27.19 -3.01
CA ILE A 166 6.47 -27.13 -4.44
C ILE A 166 5.59 -25.90 -4.73
N ASN A 167 4.53 -25.71 -3.96
CA ASN A 167 3.64 -24.56 -4.14
C ASN A 167 4.39 -23.25 -3.99
N TYR A 168 5.15 -23.09 -2.93
CA TYR A 168 5.91 -21.88 -2.69
C TYR A 168 6.97 -21.62 -3.77
N MET A 169 7.77 -22.62 -4.16
CA MET A 169 8.91 -22.45 -5.05
C MET A 169 8.52 -22.43 -6.55
N LEU A 170 7.52 -23.22 -6.95
CA LEU A 170 7.19 -23.40 -8.37
C LEU A 170 5.85 -22.77 -8.79
N PHE A 171 4.92 -22.59 -7.84
CA PHE A 171 3.59 -22.05 -8.09
C PHE A 171 3.32 -20.78 -7.27
N GLY A 172 4.37 -20.18 -6.69
CA GLY A 172 4.31 -18.91 -6.00
C GLY A 172 4.21 -17.76 -7.01
N LYS A 173 3.07 -17.63 -7.70
CA LYS A 173 2.84 -16.53 -8.64
C LYS A 173 2.96 -15.19 -7.88
N ASN A 174 3.56 -14.20 -8.54
CA ASN A 174 3.47 -12.83 -8.10
C ASN A 174 2.11 -12.27 -8.58
N TYR A 175 1.28 -11.84 -7.65
CA TYR A 175 -0.05 -11.27 -7.94
C TYR A 175 -0.03 -9.73 -7.94
N GLY A 176 1.14 -9.13 -8.03
CA GLY A 176 1.32 -7.70 -8.00
C GLY A 176 1.95 -7.21 -6.70
N ILE A 177 1.77 -5.93 -6.41
CA ILE A 177 2.27 -5.31 -5.19
C ILE A 177 1.49 -5.83 -3.99
N ILE A 178 2.18 -5.98 -2.88
CA ILE A 178 1.62 -6.39 -1.61
C ILE A 178 1.97 -5.32 -0.56
N SER A 179 0.96 -4.80 0.13
CA SER A 179 1.15 -3.83 1.21
C SER A 179 1.88 -4.45 2.42
N SER A 180 2.34 -3.62 3.35
CA SER A 180 2.92 -4.10 4.61
C SER A 180 1.91 -4.85 5.50
N GLU A 181 0.63 -4.76 5.22
CA GLU A 181 -0.45 -5.57 5.81
C GLU A 181 -0.65 -6.90 5.08
N LEU A 182 0.10 -7.15 4.01
CA LEU A 182 0.07 -8.35 3.17
C LEU A 182 -1.22 -8.51 2.38
N ARG A 183 -1.74 -7.41 1.90
CA ARG A 183 -2.84 -7.36 0.96
C ARG A 183 -2.34 -7.01 -0.43
N TYR A 184 -2.80 -7.76 -1.44
CA TYR A 184 -2.55 -7.41 -2.83
C TYR A 184 -3.55 -6.35 -3.27
N GLU A 185 -3.09 -5.40 -4.04
CA GLU A 185 -3.92 -4.34 -4.60
C GLU A 185 -4.76 -4.81 -5.78
N THR A 186 -4.38 -5.92 -6.40
CA THR A 186 -5.10 -6.51 -7.51
C THR A 186 -5.86 -7.78 -7.14
N PHE A 187 -6.97 -8.03 -7.84
CA PHE A 187 -7.72 -9.26 -7.66
C PHE A 187 -6.91 -10.49 -8.11
N MET A 188 -6.89 -11.50 -7.25
CA MET A 188 -6.22 -12.76 -7.57
C MET A 188 -7.00 -13.57 -8.57
N ASN A 189 -6.40 -13.89 -9.73
CA ASN A 189 -6.91 -14.88 -10.66
C ASN A 189 -5.82 -15.89 -11.00
N ALA A 190 -5.94 -17.08 -10.43
CA ALA A 190 -4.95 -18.14 -10.64
C ALA A 190 -5.11 -18.86 -11.99
N GLY A 191 -6.30 -18.86 -12.58
CA GLY A 191 -6.63 -19.57 -13.79
C GLY A 191 -6.75 -21.09 -13.62
N ILE A 192 -7.59 -21.73 -14.44
CA ILE A 192 -7.84 -23.19 -14.37
C ILE A 192 -6.62 -24.01 -14.84
N GLY A 193 -5.93 -23.56 -15.88
CA GLY A 193 -4.75 -24.27 -16.41
C GLY A 193 -3.62 -24.45 -15.38
N PRO A 194 -3.12 -23.38 -14.76
CA PRO A 194 -2.15 -23.47 -13.66
C PRO A 194 -2.62 -24.33 -12.49
N ALA A 195 -3.91 -24.29 -12.12
CA ALA A 195 -4.45 -25.11 -11.04
C ALA A 195 -4.42 -26.62 -11.37
N LEU A 196 -4.77 -27.01 -12.60
CA LEU A 196 -4.68 -28.40 -13.04
C LEU A 196 -3.23 -28.90 -13.12
N LEU A 197 -2.32 -28.07 -13.64
CA LEU A 197 -0.90 -28.40 -13.67
C LEU A 197 -0.35 -28.58 -12.24
N ASN A 198 -0.71 -27.70 -11.33
CA ASN A 198 -0.34 -27.79 -9.92
C ASN A 198 -0.81 -29.12 -9.32
N LEU A 199 -2.08 -29.48 -9.47
CA LEU A 199 -2.61 -30.74 -8.97
C LEU A 199 -1.87 -31.96 -9.53
N ALA A 200 -1.52 -31.94 -10.83
CA ALA A 200 -0.77 -33.04 -11.45
C ALA A 200 0.63 -33.17 -10.85
N VAL A 201 1.34 -32.03 -10.65
CA VAL A 201 2.67 -32.01 -10.02
C VAL A 201 2.61 -32.50 -8.56
N LEU A 202 1.61 -32.04 -7.79
CA LEU A 202 1.40 -32.48 -6.41
C LEU A 202 1.09 -33.99 -6.32
N ALA A 203 0.29 -34.51 -7.22
CA ALA A 203 0.01 -35.97 -7.32
C ALA A 203 1.28 -36.76 -7.66
N ALA A 204 2.07 -36.30 -8.63
CA ALA A 204 3.35 -36.92 -8.98
C ALA A 204 4.34 -36.93 -7.80
N ALA A 205 4.44 -35.81 -7.08
CA ALA A 205 5.28 -35.70 -5.87
C ALA A 205 4.83 -36.67 -4.77
N ALA A 206 3.53 -36.77 -4.52
CA ALA A 206 2.99 -37.76 -3.56
C ALA A 206 3.31 -39.22 -3.98
N GLY A 207 3.17 -39.55 -5.26
CA GLY A 207 3.54 -40.83 -5.83
C GLY A 207 5.04 -41.15 -5.63
N LEU A 208 5.90 -40.18 -5.90
CA LEU A 208 7.35 -40.30 -5.69
C LEU A 208 7.70 -40.55 -4.19
N ILE A 209 7.06 -39.80 -3.28
CA ILE A 209 7.24 -39.99 -1.83
C ILE A 209 6.84 -41.39 -1.39
N LEU A 210 5.69 -41.90 -1.90
CA LEU A 210 5.23 -43.25 -1.64
C LEU A 210 6.23 -44.30 -2.15
N LEU A 211 6.83 -44.10 -3.31
CA LEU A 211 7.83 -44.97 -3.92
C LEU A 211 9.14 -44.94 -3.07
N LEU A 212 9.66 -43.75 -2.78
CA LEU A 212 10.87 -43.57 -1.98
C LEU A 212 10.71 -44.14 -0.58
N ARG A 213 9.54 -43.98 0.03
CA ARG A 213 9.25 -44.55 1.33
C ARG A 213 9.34 -46.08 1.34
N LYS A 214 8.97 -46.75 0.26
CA LYS A 214 9.07 -48.23 0.13
C LYS A 214 10.48 -48.66 -0.20
N LYS A 215 11.17 -48.00 -1.15
CA LYS A 215 12.46 -48.44 -1.70
C LYS A 215 13.68 -47.82 -1.01
N ALA A 216 13.62 -46.52 -0.62
CA ALA A 216 14.75 -45.78 -0.13
C ALA A 216 14.37 -44.73 0.94
N PRO A 217 13.83 -45.14 2.11
CA PRO A 217 13.30 -44.19 3.13
C PRO A 217 14.37 -43.30 3.75
N VAL A 218 15.66 -43.61 3.58
CA VAL A 218 16.76 -42.74 4.02
C VAL A 218 16.84 -41.45 3.23
N ILE A 219 16.53 -41.50 1.92
CA ILE A 219 16.54 -40.31 1.03
C ILE A 219 15.60 -39.26 1.56
N LEU A 220 14.38 -39.61 1.98
CA LEU A 220 13.40 -38.64 2.51
C LEU A 220 13.96 -37.88 3.73
N ARG A 221 14.71 -38.54 4.61
CA ARG A 221 15.33 -37.89 5.79
C ARG A 221 16.47 -36.97 5.37
N ILE A 222 17.30 -37.43 4.42
CA ILE A 222 18.41 -36.63 3.90
C ILE A 222 17.89 -35.38 3.21
N VAL A 223 16.93 -35.52 2.30
CA VAL A 223 16.30 -34.37 1.57
C VAL A 223 15.64 -33.40 2.57
N SER A 224 14.89 -33.92 3.56
CA SER A 224 14.28 -33.03 4.56
C SER A 224 15.33 -32.30 5.41
N LEU A 225 16.44 -32.94 5.78
CA LEU A 225 17.51 -32.32 6.55
C LEU A 225 18.20 -31.20 5.74
N TYR A 226 18.63 -31.51 4.51
CA TYR A 226 19.26 -30.51 3.65
C TYR A 226 18.31 -29.39 3.28
N GLY A 227 17.02 -29.70 3.09
CA GLY A 227 15.98 -28.68 2.91
C GLY A 227 15.91 -27.73 4.09
N CYS A 228 15.88 -28.22 5.33
CA CYS A 228 15.92 -27.37 6.54
C CYS A 228 17.15 -26.45 6.57
N ILE A 229 18.33 -27.02 6.25
CA ILE A 229 19.59 -26.24 6.22
C ILE A 229 19.51 -25.14 5.17
N ALA A 230 19.06 -25.47 3.95
CA ALA A 230 18.94 -24.51 2.87
C ALA A 230 17.98 -23.35 3.22
N LEU A 231 16.79 -23.66 3.78
CA LEU A 231 15.83 -22.63 4.21
C LEU A 231 16.42 -21.74 5.31
N MET A 232 17.16 -22.29 6.26
CA MET A 232 17.82 -21.50 7.31
C MET A 232 18.91 -20.58 6.76
N VAL A 233 19.72 -21.05 5.80
CA VAL A 233 20.73 -20.22 5.13
C VAL A 233 20.05 -19.05 4.40
N MET A 234 19.01 -19.32 3.62
CA MET A 234 18.25 -18.27 2.93
C MET A 234 17.65 -17.26 3.91
N THR A 235 17.10 -17.74 5.04
CA THR A 235 16.56 -16.86 6.09
C THR A 235 17.66 -15.95 6.67
N VAL A 236 18.85 -16.46 6.92
CA VAL A 236 19.97 -15.64 7.45
C VAL A 236 20.40 -14.58 6.44
N ILE A 237 20.44 -14.92 5.14
CA ILE A 237 20.73 -13.95 4.08
C ILE A 237 19.68 -12.83 4.11
N ASN A 238 18.38 -13.18 4.13
CA ASN A 238 17.31 -12.21 4.20
C ASN A 238 17.38 -11.30 5.44
N ILE A 239 17.69 -11.85 6.61
CA ILE A 239 17.89 -11.07 7.84
C ILE A 239 19.00 -10.02 7.68
N ASN A 240 20.10 -10.38 7.02
CA ASN A 240 21.19 -9.44 6.76
C ASN A 240 20.72 -8.33 5.78
N THR A 241 19.96 -8.68 4.74
CA THR A 241 19.36 -7.71 3.80
C THR A 241 18.41 -6.76 4.53
N ILE A 242 17.53 -7.29 5.40
CA ILE A 242 16.59 -6.47 6.21
C ILE A 242 17.36 -5.45 7.05
N ARG A 243 18.38 -5.92 7.80
CA ARG A 243 19.18 -5.04 8.66
C ARG A 243 19.95 -3.98 7.89
N ALA A 244 20.51 -4.35 6.73
CA ALA A 244 21.20 -3.38 5.87
C ALA A 244 20.24 -2.30 5.36
N GLY A 245 19.03 -2.68 4.91
CA GLY A 245 18.01 -1.74 4.46
C GLY A 245 17.53 -0.81 5.57
N VAL A 246 17.27 -1.33 6.78
CA VAL A 246 16.90 -0.51 7.93
C VAL A 246 18.02 0.45 8.33
N SER A 247 19.26 -0.03 8.41
CA SER A 247 20.40 0.83 8.76
C SER A 247 20.67 1.93 7.73
N ALA A 248 20.41 1.67 6.45
CA ALA A 248 20.48 2.70 5.42
C ALA A 248 19.39 3.77 5.61
N ALA A 249 18.16 3.34 5.90
CA ALA A 249 17.04 4.25 6.20
C ALA A 249 17.30 5.07 7.49
N GLU A 250 17.81 4.44 8.56
CA GLU A 250 18.21 5.14 9.79
C GLU A 250 19.33 6.18 9.54
N ALA A 251 20.30 5.83 8.71
CA ALA A 251 21.39 6.77 8.36
C ALA A 251 20.86 7.96 7.54
N SER A 252 19.88 7.75 6.68
CA SER A 252 19.19 8.80 5.95
C SER A 252 18.37 9.69 6.89
N ALA A 253 17.60 9.09 7.79
CA ALA A 253 16.78 9.80 8.76
C ALA A 253 17.60 10.52 9.87
N SER A 254 18.74 9.98 10.30
CA SER A 254 19.58 10.62 11.30
C SER A 254 20.28 11.89 10.79
N ARG A 255 20.39 12.06 9.49
CA ARG A 255 20.81 13.33 8.87
C ARG A 255 19.69 14.39 8.93
N GLN A 256 18.44 13.97 8.98
CA GLN A 256 17.30 14.80 9.34
C GLN A 256 17.34 14.91 10.87
N THR A 257 17.91 15.99 11.37
CA THR A 257 17.95 16.31 12.80
C THR A 257 16.59 15.99 13.41
N GLY A 258 16.52 15.37 14.59
CA GLY A 258 15.25 14.96 15.26
C GLY A 258 14.31 16.14 15.60
N GLU A 259 14.36 17.20 14.84
CA GLU A 259 13.45 18.34 14.82
C GLU A 259 12.19 17.96 14.00
N LYS A 260 11.03 18.21 14.58
CA LYS A 260 9.77 18.18 13.82
C LYS A 260 9.88 19.11 12.61
N ALA A 261 9.30 18.70 11.48
CA ALA A 261 9.28 19.51 10.27
C ALA A 261 8.86 20.96 10.58
N THR A 262 9.59 21.90 10.04
CA THR A 262 9.36 23.33 10.27
C THR A 262 9.40 24.06 8.94
N PHE A 263 8.28 24.66 8.58
CA PHE A 263 8.15 25.51 7.38
C PHE A 263 8.57 26.94 7.75
N ARG A 264 9.72 27.33 7.30
CA ARG A 264 10.20 28.70 7.53
C ARG A 264 9.65 29.59 6.44
N LEU A 265 8.92 30.64 6.83
CA LEU A 265 8.36 31.65 5.93
C LEU A 265 8.85 33.01 6.35
N ASN A 266 9.05 33.91 5.39
CA ASN A 266 9.59 35.23 5.62
C ASN A 266 8.49 36.30 5.52
N ARG A 267 8.30 37.12 6.55
CA ARG A 267 7.30 38.19 6.56
C ARG A 267 7.64 39.31 5.59
N ASN A 268 8.92 39.61 5.40
CA ASN A 268 9.41 40.71 4.58
C ASN A 268 9.89 40.27 3.19
N GLY A 269 10.02 38.94 2.97
CA GLY A 269 10.41 38.35 1.70
C GLY A 269 9.23 37.72 0.95
N LYS A 270 9.51 37.08 -0.16
CA LYS A 270 8.55 36.30 -0.93
C LYS A 270 8.55 34.84 -0.48
N ASN A 271 7.37 34.25 -0.38
CA ASN A 271 7.22 32.84 -0.06
C ASN A 271 6.52 32.15 -1.23
N VAL A 272 7.02 30.99 -1.61
CA VAL A 272 6.38 30.12 -2.62
C VAL A 272 6.07 28.78 -1.99
N ILE A 273 4.84 28.34 -2.08
CA ILE A 273 4.35 27.09 -1.51
C ILE A 273 3.70 26.28 -2.63
N VAL A 274 4.20 25.08 -2.84
CA VAL A 274 3.59 24.07 -3.74
C VAL A 274 3.13 22.90 -2.90
N ILE A 275 1.82 22.63 -2.91
CA ILE A 275 1.22 21.49 -2.22
C ILE A 275 0.62 20.58 -3.27
N MET A 276 1.15 19.36 -3.37
CA MET A 276 0.50 18.30 -4.09
C MET A 276 -0.44 17.56 -3.13
N LEU A 277 -1.72 17.55 -3.46
CA LEU A 277 -2.76 16.77 -2.80
C LEU A 277 -3.08 15.58 -3.72
N ASP A 278 -2.64 14.40 -3.34
CA ASP A 278 -2.75 13.19 -4.16
C ASP A 278 -4.23 12.87 -4.47
N ARG A 279 -4.56 12.70 -5.75
CA ARG A 279 -5.89 12.28 -6.24
C ARG A 279 -7.06 13.25 -5.91
N THR A 280 -6.81 14.52 -5.60
CA THR A 280 -7.87 15.47 -5.30
C THR A 280 -8.71 15.78 -6.54
N ILE A 281 -10.03 15.78 -6.38
CA ILE A 281 -10.98 15.92 -7.48
C ILE A 281 -11.34 17.40 -7.72
N GLY A 282 -10.73 17.99 -8.75
CA GLY A 282 -11.00 19.40 -9.09
C GLY A 282 -12.47 19.73 -9.30
N GLY A 283 -13.26 18.80 -9.84
CA GLY A 283 -14.69 18.98 -10.09
C GLY A 283 -15.55 19.15 -8.83
N PHE A 284 -15.05 18.78 -7.63
CA PHE A 284 -15.77 19.04 -6.38
C PHE A 284 -15.66 20.47 -5.88
N VAL A 285 -14.65 21.23 -6.28
CA VAL A 285 -14.38 22.59 -5.77
C VAL A 285 -15.62 23.46 -5.67
N PRO A 286 -16.47 23.65 -6.70
CA PRO A 286 -17.64 24.53 -6.60
C PRO A 286 -18.69 24.04 -5.62
N TYR A 287 -18.78 22.73 -5.37
CA TYR A 287 -19.69 22.14 -4.38
C TYR A 287 -19.18 22.35 -2.96
N LEU A 288 -17.86 22.15 -2.73
CA LEU A 288 -17.20 22.35 -1.44
C LEU A 288 -17.35 23.81 -0.99
N LEU A 289 -17.07 24.76 -1.87
CA LEU A 289 -17.16 26.20 -1.59
C LEU A 289 -18.61 26.67 -1.35
N ASN A 290 -19.59 26.04 -1.97
CA ASN A 290 -20.99 26.37 -1.75
C ASN A 290 -21.56 25.74 -0.47
N GLU A 291 -21.10 24.54 -0.10
CA GLU A 291 -21.51 23.89 1.15
C GLU A 291 -20.89 24.57 2.37
N LYS A 292 -19.65 25.04 2.26
CA LYS A 292 -18.90 25.72 3.31
C LYS A 292 -18.52 27.15 2.84
N PRO A 293 -19.42 28.13 2.97
CA PRO A 293 -19.16 29.49 2.46
C PRO A 293 -17.94 30.18 3.07
N GLU A 294 -17.53 29.80 4.29
CA GLU A 294 -16.30 30.27 4.94
C GLU A 294 -15.05 29.96 4.12
N LEU A 295 -15.06 28.89 3.32
CA LEU A 295 -13.95 28.57 2.43
C LEU A 295 -13.74 29.63 1.34
N LEU A 296 -14.78 30.31 0.88
CA LEU A 296 -14.62 31.42 -0.09
C LEU A 296 -13.78 32.56 0.46
N GLU A 297 -13.91 32.88 1.76
CA GLU A 297 -13.10 33.88 2.44
C GLU A 297 -11.67 33.36 2.69
N GLN A 298 -11.58 32.10 3.08
CA GLN A 298 -10.30 31.45 3.37
C GLN A 298 -9.45 31.25 2.11
N PHE A 299 -10.07 30.99 0.97
CA PHE A 299 -9.41 30.85 -0.33
C PHE A 299 -9.41 32.16 -1.15
N ASP A 300 -9.55 33.33 -0.49
CA ASP A 300 -9.45 34.64 -1.15
C ASP A 300 -8.11 34.81 -1.90
N GLY A 301 -8.21 35.18 -3.16
CA GLY A 301 -7.06 35.36 -4.06
C GLY A 301 -6.69 34.11 -4.88
N PHE A 302 -7.35 32.98 -4.69
CA PHE A 302 -7.14 31.81 -5.54
C PHE A 302 -7.88 31.91 -6.88
N THR A 303 -7.21 31.46 -7.93
CA THR A 303 -7.80 31.14 -9.23
C THR A 303 -7.85 29.62 -9.37
N TRP A 304 -9.04 29.07 -9.59
CA TRP A 304 -9.23 27.66 -9.91
C TRP A 304 -9.24 27.43 -11.41
N TYR A 305 -8.48 26.40 -11.87
CA TYR A 305 -8.35 26.01 -13.27
C TYR A 305 -9.01 24.64 -13.48
N PRO A 306 -10.33 24.56 -13.73
CA PRO A 306 -11.04 23.30 -13.92
C PRO A 306 -10.57 22.51 -15.14
N ASN A 307 -10.12 23.20 -16.18
CA ASN A 307 -9.72 22.63 -17.47
C ASN A 307 -8.23 22.25 -17.47
N THR A 308 -7.84 21.37 -16.53
CA THR A 308 -6.44 20.96 -16.32
C THR A 308 -6.26 19.51 -16.71
N LEU A 309 -5.15 19.19 -17.38
CA LEU A 309 -4.76 17.85 -17.82
C LEU A 309 -3.59 17.31 -16.99
N SER A 310 -3.65 16.04 -16.60
CA SER A 310 -2.52 15.24 -16.09
C SER A 310 -2.03 14.23 -17.13
N TYR A 311 -0.76 13.84 -17.05
CA TYR A 311 -0.13 12.93 -18.00
C TYR A 311 -0.20 11.44 -17.63
N GLY A 312 -0.87 11.09 -16.56
CA GLY A 312 -1.11 9.72 -16.12
C GLY A 312 -2.15 9.67 -15.03
N TYR A 313 -2.63 8.47 -14.71
CA TYR A 313 -3.62 8.21 -13.66
C TYR A 313 -2.99 7.73 -12.34
N HIS A 314 -1.72 7.40 -12.35
CA HIS A 314 -0.99 6.95 -11.15
C HIS A 314 0.14 7.91 -10.80
N THR A 315 0.39 8.12 -9.52
CA THR A 315 1.37 9.10 -9.02
C THR A 315 2.76 8.93 -9.62
N ASN A 316 3.27 7.71 -9.72
CA ASN A 316 4.59 7.45 -10.32
C ASN A 316 4.66 7.74 -11.83
N ILE A 317 3.51 7.87 -12.51
CA ILE A 317 3.39 8.21 -13.93
C ILE A 317 3.18 9.73 -14.08
N ALA A 318 2.32 10.32 -13.26
CA ALA A 318 1.88 11.71 -13.36
C ALA A 318 2.84 12.69 -12.68
N ALA A 319 3.42 12.34 -11.53
CA ALA A 319 4.29 13.21 -10.75
C ALA A 319 5.54 13.72 -11.49
N PRO A 320 6.21 12.94 -12.36
CA PRO A 320 7.35 13.47 -13.10
C PRO A 320 7.05 14.73 -13.90
N ALA A 321 5.93 14.80 -14.60
CA ALA A 321 5.52 15.99 -15.33
C ALA A 321 5.13 17.15 -14.39
N LEU A 322 4.43 16.85 -13.27
CA LEU A 322 4.03 17.85 -12.28
C LEU A 322 5.23 18.56 -11.65
N PHE A 323 6.26 17.81 -11.24
CA PHE A 323 7.42 18.39 -10.54
C PHE A 323 8.53 18.83 -11.50
N GLY A 324 8.67 18.16 -12.65
CA GLY A 324 9.73 18.38 -13.61
C GLY A 324 9.36 19.24 -14.81
N GLY A 325 8.07 19.49 -15.03
CA GLY A 325 7.57 20.22 -16.18
C GLY A 325 7.53 19.37 -17.46
N TYR A 326 7.37 20.03 -18.59
CA TYR A 326 7.09 19.40 -19.90
C TYR A 326 8.20 18.46 -20.40
N GLU A 327 9.42 18.60 -19.94
CA GLU A 327 10.52 17.68 -20.30
C GLU A 327 10.32 16.27 -19.70
N TYR A 328 9.52 16.16 -18.64
CA TYR A 328 9.24 14.90 -17.93
C TYR A 328 7.85 14.33 -18.24
N ARG A 329 7.23 14.77 -19.34
CA ARG A 329 6.06 14.07 -19.92
C ARG A 329 6.42 12.64 -20.36
N PRO A 330 5.45 11.75 -20.53
CA PRO A 330 5.70 10.37 -20.96
C PRO A 330 6.56 10.23 -22.21
N ASP A 331 6.34 11.08 -23.24
CA ASP A 331 7.14 11.12 -24.46
C ASP A 331 8.61 11.51 -24.17
N GLY A 332 8.84 12.54 -23.38
CA GLY A 332 10.18 12.96 -22.96
C GLY A 332 10.88 11.90 -22.10
N LEU A 333 10.15 11.22 -21.21
CA LEU A 333 10.68 10.09 -20.43
C LEU A 333 11.08 8.92 -21.33
N ARG A 334 10.28 8.62 -22.36
CA ARG A 334 10.58 7.56 -23.35
C ARG A 334 11.83 7.85 -24.14
N ASP A 335 12.05 9.10 -24.52
CA ASP A 335 13.17 9.48 -25.39
C ASP A 335 14.54 9.41 -24.67
N ARG A 336 14.56 9.47 -23.34
CA ARG A 336 15.77 9.36 -22.51
C ARG A 336 16.05 7.90 -22.12
N GLN A 337 16.60 7.12 -23.07
CA GLN A 337 16.84 5.67 -22.91
C GLN A 337 18.06 5.31 -22.04
N ASP A 338 18.91 6.26 -21.73
CA ASP A 338 20.14 6.12 -20.94
C ASP A 338 19.93 6.04 -19.44
N LEU A 339 18.75 6.47 -18.94
CA LEU A 339 18.37 6.48 -17.53
C LEU A 339 17.18 5.57 -17.24
N THR A 340 17.16 5.03 -16.05
CA THR A 340 15.98 4.31 -15.52
C THR A 340 14.86 5.27 -15.18
N LEU A 341 13.64 4.75 -15.10
CA LEU A 341 12.47 5.53 -14.62
C LEU A 341 12.70 6.11 -13.22
N ARG A 342 13.35 5.35 -12.33
CA ARG A 342 13.71 5.81 -10.99
C ARG A 342 14.62 7.05 -11.05
N GLU A 343 15.65 7.03 -11.87
CA GLU A 343 16.57 8.17 -12.03
C GLU A 343 15.84 9.39 -12.57
N LYS A 344 15.04 9.23 -13.63
CA LYS A 344 14.24 10.31 -14.22
C LYS A 344 13.22 10.89 -13.23
N HIS A 345 12.58 10.03 -12.45
CA HIS A 345 11.66 10.44 -11.39
C HIS A 345 12.37 11.28 -10.34
N ASN A 346 13.52 10.80 -9.83
CA ASN A 346 14.34 11.52 -8.87
C ASN A 346 14.86 12.86 -9.40
N GLU A 347 15.17 12.96 -10.69
CA GLU A 347 15.52 14.24 -11.32
C GLU A 347 14.33 15.21 -11.31
N SER A 348 13.14 14.74 -11.71
CA SER A 348 11.94 15.59 -11.79
C SER A 348 11.59 16.24 -10.45
N LEU A 349 11.70 15.49 -9.34
CA LEU A 349 11.47 15.99 -7.98
C LEU A 349 12.42 17.11 -7.58
N LYS A 350 13.58 17.23 -8.21
CA LYS A 350 14.63 18.24 -7.91
C LYS A 350 14.52 19.52 -8.73
N ILE A 351 13.72 19.55 -9.80
CA ILE A 351 13.67 20.70 -10.72
C ILE A 351 13.29 21.99 -9.98
N MET A 352 12.19 22.02 -9.25
CA MET A 352 11.79 23.22 -8.51
C MET A 352 12.73 23.52 -7.34
N PRO A 353 13.01 22.55 -6.42
CA PRO A 353 13.89 22.80 -5.28
C PRO A 353 15.27 23.35 -5.64
N VAL A 354 15.91 22.77 -6.67
CA VAL A 354 17.26 23.19 -7.07
C VAL A 354 17.28 24.56 -7.74
N ASN A 355 16.28 24.89 -8.57
CA ASN A 355 16.17 26.21 -9.18
C ASN A 355 15.94 27.32 -8.12
N PHE A 356 15.04 27.09 -7.15
CA PHE A 356 14.86 28.02 -6.05
C PHE A 356 16.09 28.15 -5.16
N LEU A 357 16.79 27.05 -4.87
CA LEU A 357 18.05 27.10 -4.14
C LEU A 357 19.09 27.95 -4.87
N ASN A 358 19.25 27.76 -6.18
CA ASN A 358 20.17 28.52 -7.01
C ASN A 358 19.78 30.01 -7.10
N ALA A 359 18.49 30.32 -6.98
CA ALA A 359 17.99 31.70 -6.89
C ALA A 359 18.13 32.32 -5.49
N GLY A 360 18.73 31.60 -4.51
CA GLY A 360 19.02 32.10 -3.17
C GLY A 360 17.88 31.92 -2.17
N TYR A 361 16.88 31.13 -2.45
CA TYR A 361 15.77 30.81 -1.54
C TYR A 361 16.22 29.82 -0.45
N GLU A 362 15.63 29.94 0.74
CA GLU A 362 15.63 28.84 1.71
C GLU A 362 14.59 27.79 1.26
N VAL A 363 15.04 26.56 1.02
CA VAL A 363 14.24 25.50 0.41
C VAL A 363 13.91 24.42 1.43
N THR A 364 12.62 24.06 1.51
CA THR A 364 12.13 22.94 2.31
C THR A 364 11.30 22.01 1.41
N VAL A 365 11.58 20.72 1.49
CA VAL A 365 10.86 19.66 0.76
C VAL A 365 10.34 18.65 1.75
N CYS A 366 9.04 18.33 1.67
CA CYS A 366 8.38 17.36 2.53
C CYS A 366 7.67 16.29 1.68
N ASP A 367 7.90 15.03 2.06
CA ASP A 367 7.18 13.88 1.52
C ASP A 367 7.18 13.81 -0.02
N ALA A 368 8.35 14.02 -0.66
CA ALA A 368 8.47 13.97 -2.11
C ALA A 368 8.02 12.59 -2.63
N PRO A 369 6.94 12.49 -3.44
CA PRO A 369 6.26 11.23 -3.69
C PRO A 369 7.16 10.26 -4.44
N TYR A 370 7.19 9.00 -4.00
CA TYR A 370 8.02 7.93 -4.59
C TYR A 370 9.51 8.27 -4.74
N ALA A 371 10.06 9.19 -3.91
CA ALA A 371 11.50 9.49 -3.92
C ALA A 371 12.30 8.20 -3.80
N ASP A 372 13.25 8.00 -4.72
CA ASP A 372 14.03 6.78 -4.95
C ASP A 372 13.17 5.53 -5.25
N TYR A 373 11.97 5.73 -5.81
CA TYR A 373 10.99 4.67 -6.07
C TYR A 373 10.70 3.84 -4.80
N GLN A 374 10.54 4.53 -3.67
CA GLN A 374 10.14 3.93 -2.40
C GLN A 374 8.75 4.41 -1.98
N TRP A 375 7.98 3.53 -1.33
CA TRP A 375 6.68 3.87 -0.73
C TRP A 375 6.82 4.92 0.37
N ILE A 376 7.83 4.75 1.23
CA ILE A 376 8.26 5.78 2.15
C ILE A 376 9.35 6.56 1.40
N PRO A 377 9.14 7.84 1.10
CA PRO A 377 10.07 8.62 0.30
C PRO A 377 11.49 8.59 0.86
N ASP A 378 12.47 8.17 0.07
CA ASP A 378 13.88 8.27 0.44
C ASP A 378 14.41 9.66 0.08
N MET A 379 14.37 10.55 1.06
CA MET A 379 14.80 11.94 0.89
C MET A 379 16.31 12.11 0.69
N SER A 380 17.10 11.03 0.76
CA SER A 380 18.54 11.07 0.45
C SER A 380 18.84 11.42 -1.02
N ILE A 381 17.82 11.38 -1.88
CA ILE A 381 17.97 11.91 -3.25
C ILE A 381 18.43 13.37 -3.28
N TYR A 382 18.23 14.14 -2.19
CA TYR A 382 18.66 15.53 -2.06
C TYR A 382 20.03 15.70 -1.40
N ASP A 383 20.78 14.62 -1.06
CA ASP A 383 22.07 14.70 -0.36
C ASP A 383 23.14 15.52 -1.11
N ASP A 384 23.06 15.57 -2.44
CA ASP A 384 23.91 16.42 -3.26
C ASP A 384 23.64 17.93 -3.08
N TYR A 385 22.52 18.28 -2.44
CA TYR A 385 22.07 19.65 -2.18
C TYR A 385 21.82 19.87 -0.68
N PRO A 386 22.85 19.85 0.17
CA PRO A 386 22.71 19.83 1.63
C PRO A 386 22.04 21.08 2.23
N ALA A 387 21.87 22.14 1.44
CA ALA A 387 21.12 23.33 1.84
C ALA A 387 19.60 23.17 1.69
N ILE A 388 19.14 22.15 0.98
CA ILE A 388 17.72 21.78 0.93
C ILE A 388 17.37 21.02 2.20
N ARG A 389 16.41 21.54 2.95
CA ARG A 389 15.88 20.90 4.15
C ARG A 389 14.81 19.90 3.74
N THR A 390 14.95 18.65 4.17
CA THR A 390 14.04 17.56 3.77
C THR A 390 13.40 16.92 4.99
N PHE A 391 12.11 16.54 4.88
CA PHE A 391 11.38 15.90 5.96
C PHE A 391 10.40 14.84 5.39
N ASN A 392 10.24 13.75 6.12
CA ASN A 392 9.06 12.88 6.02
C ASN A 392 8.13 13.26 7.15
N THR A 393 6.95 13.82 6.83
CA THR A 393 6.01 14.35 7.82
C THR A 393 4.87 13.39 8.14
N ILE A 394 4.55 12.47 7.22
CA ILE A 394 3.47 11.49 7.35
C ILE A 394 3.65 10.70 8.66
N GLY A 395 2.61 10.69 9.50
CA GLY A 395 2.59 9.99 10.78
C GLY A 395 3.30 10.68 11.95
N THR A 396 3.99 11.83 11.74
CA THR A 396 4.74 12.52 12.82
C THR A 396 3.87 13.13 13.91
N TYR A 397 2.59 13.38 13.63
CA TYR A 397 1.64 14.03 14.54
C TYR A 397 0.58 13.07 15.10
N ASN A 398 0.73 11.77 14.86
CA ASN A 398 -0.21 10.77 15.40
C ASN A 398 0.18 10.41 16.84
N ASP A 399 -0.39 11.10 17.82
CA ASP A 399 -0.10 10.90 19.25
C ASP A 399 -0.74 9.60 19.82
N ASP A 400 -1.78 9.03 19.19
CA ASP A 400 -2.34 7.71 19.52
C ASP A 400 -1.54 6.55 18.90
N LYS A 401 -0.37 6.84 18.41
CA LYS A 401 0.59 5.98 17.72
C LYS A 401 0.83 4.64 18.42
N GLU A 402 1.00 4.62 19.75
CA GLU A 402 1.28 3.36 20.48
C GLU A 402 0.15 2.32 20.37
N LYS A 403 -1.11 2.76 20.37
CA LYS A 403 -2.26 1.86 20.25
C LYS A 403 -2.41 1.36 18.80
N THR A 404 -2.30 2.27 17.86
CA THR A 404 -2.35 1.98 16.42
C THR A 404 -1.22 1.04 16.01
N LEU A 405 0.00 1.29 16.47
CA LEU A 405 1.17 0.44 16.22
C LEU A 405 1.03 -0.96 16.84
N ALA A 406 0.46 -1.08 18.04
CA ALA A 406 0.24 -2.38 18.67
C ALA A 406 -0.74 -3.25 17.88
N GLU A 407 -1.79 -2.64 17.32
CA GLU A 407 -2.75 -3.35 16.49
C GLU A 407 -2.18 -3.66 15.10
N LEU A 408 -1.54 -2.71 14.47
CA LEU A 408 -0.83 -2.92 13.20
C LEU A 408 0.19 -4.07 13.33
N GLU A 409 0.97 -4.09 14.42
CA GLU A 409 1.85 -5.23 14.73
C GLU A 409 1.09 -6.55 14.90
N ARG A 410 -0.09 -6.52 15.52
CA ARG A 410 -0.92 -7.72 15.68
C ARG A 410 -1.35 -8.25 14.32
N VAL A 411 -1.90 -7.38 13.47
CA VAL A 411 -2.35 -7.68 12.11
C VAL A 411 -1.19 -8.17 11.26
N ARG A 412 -0.09 -7.43 11.20
CA ARG A 412 1.11 -7.81 10.44
C ARG A 412 1.66 -9.18 10.86
N ASN A 413 1.79 -9.43 12.16
CA ASN A 413 2.27 -10.72 12.66
C ASN A 413 1.36 -11.89 12.27
N ARG A 414 0.03 -11.70 12.36
CA ARG A 414 -0.93 -12.70 11.94
C ARG A 414 -0.84 -12.90 10.41
N ASN A 415 -0.90 -11.82 9.67
CA ASN A 415 -0.93 -11.86 8.22
C ASN A 415 0.39 -12.41 7.62
N LEU A 416 1.56 -12.12 8.17
CA LEU A 416 2.84 -12.72 7.76
C LEU A 416 2.82 -14.26 7.85
N PHE A 417 2.23 -14.79 8.92
CA PHE A 417 2.09 -16.23 9.05
C PHE A 417 1.01 -16.81 8.12
N CYS A 418 -0.16 -16.15 8.04
CA CYS A 418 -1.26 -16.56 7.17
C CYS A 418 -0.88 -16.47 5.68
N TYR A 419 -0.15 -15.42 5.28
CA TYR A 419 0.45 -15.29 3.96
C TYR A 419 1.36 -16.47 3.63
N SER A 420 2.16 -16.91 4.60
CA SER A 420 3.00 -18.11 4.41
C SER A 420 2.16 -19.38 4.16
N LEU A 421 1.02 -19.52 4.85
CA LEU A 421 0.09 -20.63 4.61
C LEU A 421 -0.54 -20.52 3.22
N PHE A 422 -0.96 -19.33 2.82
CA PHE A 422 -1.49 -19.03 1.49
C PHE A 422 -0.47 -19.42 0.39
N ARG A 423 0.77 -18.99 0.51
CA ARG A 423 1.85 -19.28 -0.45
C ARG A 423 2.19 -20.78 -0.52
N CYS A 424 1.97 -21.53 0.54
CA CYS A 424 2.14 -22.96 0.61
C CYS A 424 0.89 -23.75 0.16
N ALA A 425 -0.25 -23.11 0.01
CA ALA A 425 -1.51 -23.75 -0.40
C ALA A 425 -1.49 -24.20 -1.88
N PRO A 426 -2.16 -25.30 -2.24
CA PRO A 426 -2.43 -25.62 -3.64
C PRO A 426 -3.11 -24.45 -4.36
N VAL A 427 -2.77 -24.23 -5.64
CA VAL A 427 -3.29 -23.08 -6.42
C VAL A 427 -4.81 -22.97 -6.36
N LEU A 428 -5.52 -24.11 -6.39
CA LEU A 428 -6.99 -24.14 -6.27
C LEU A 428 -7.53 -23.56 -4.95
N LEU A 429 -6.73 -23.56 -3.89
CA LEU A 429 -7.14 -23.09 -2.55
C LEU A 429 -6.56 -21.73 -2.20
N GLN A 430 -5.68 -21.17 -3.03
CA GLN A 430 -4.99 -19.91 -2.72
C GLN A 430 -5.98 -18.75 -2.54
N GLU A 431 -6.91 -18.58 -3.48
CA GLU A 431 -7.93 -17.52 -3.38
C GLU A 431 -8.79 -17.66 -2.11
N THR A 432 -9.21 -18.88 -1.77
CA THR A 432 -9.98 -19.15 -0.55
C THR A 432 -9.17 -18.83 0.72
N VAL A 433 -7.89 -19.18 0.75
CA VAL A 433 -7.03 -18.91 1.93
C VAL A 433 -6.67 -17.44 2.04
N TYR A 434 -6.47 -16.78 0.90
CA TYR A 434 -6.17 -15.35 0.85
C TYR A 434 -7.38 -14.50 1.30
N ASP A 435 -8.60 -14.88 0.87
CA ASP A 435 -9.88 -14.25 1.28
C ASP A 435 -9.82 -12.71 1.20
N ARG A 436 -9.39 -12.19 0.05
CA ARG A 436 -9.21 -10.73 -0.20
C ARG A 436 -8.27 -10.04 0.82
N GLY A 437 -7.25 -10.73 1.28
CA GLY A 437 -6.32 -10.21 2.28
C GLY A 437 -6.78 -10.35 3.73
N MET A 438 -7.96 -10.91 3.97
CA MET A 438 -8.46 -11.19 5.32
C MET A 438 -7.93 -12.50 5.90
N TYR A 439 -7.40 -13.41 5.07
CA TYR A 439 -6.83 -14.69 5.50
C TYR A 439 -7.74 -15.48 6.42
N LEU A 440 -9.05 -15.51 6.12
CA LEU A 440 -10.08 -16.17 6.92
C LEU A 440 -10.11 -15.66 8.38
N GLU A 441 -10.01 -14.35 8.60
CA GLU A 441 -10.15 -13.74 9.92
C GLU A 441 -11.61 -13.79 10.39
N ASP A 442 -11.80 -14.23 11.66
CA ASP A 442 -13.13 -14.30 12.25
C ASP A 442 -13.61 -12.89 12.64
N GLY A 443 -14.79 -12.52 12.18
CA GLY A 443 -15.40 -11.22 12.51
C GLY A 443 -15.11 -10.09 11.53
N ALA A 444 -14.38 -10.34 10.44
CA ALA A 444 -14.32 -9.42 9.31
C ALA A 444 -15.70 -9.38 8.63
N GLY A 445 -16.51 -8.43 9.03
CA GLY A 445 -17.87 -8.23 8.51
C GLY A 445 -17.88 -7.87 7.02
N GLU A 446 -19.04 -8.05 6.40
CA GLU A 446 -19.37 -7.58 5.06
C GLU A 446 -19.18 -6.04 5.04
N GLY A 447 -18.08 -5.57 4.50
CA GLY A 447 -17.71 -4.16 4.46
C GLY A 447 -16.22 -3.95 4.69
N GLY A 448 -15.38 -4.88 4.18
CA GLY A 448 -13.94 -4.69 4.20
C GLY A 448 -13.53 -3.52 3.33
N VAL A 449 -13.53 -2.33 3.92
CA VAL A 449 -12.77 -1.20 3.43
C VAL A 449 -11.34 -1.37 3.96
N GLU A 450 -10.38 -1.13 3.09
CA GLU A 450 -8.95 -1.29 3.34
C GLU A 450 -8.50 -0.56 4.61
N GLY A 451 -7.63 -1.19 5.39
CA GLY A 451 -6.81 -0.52 6.41
C GLY A 451 -7.51 -0.01 7.66
N PHE A 452 -8.22 -0.86 8.42
CA PHE A 452 -8.80 -0.44 9.71
C PHE A 452 -7.80 -0.51 10.86
N ASP A 453 -7.68 0.58 11.60
CA ASP A 453 -7.09 0.57 12.91
C ASP A 453 -8.12 0.23 14.02
N LEU A 454 -7.66 0.20 15.28
CA LEU A 454 -8.49 -0.09 16.46
C LEU A 454 -9.68 0.86 16.66
N LEU A 455 -9.65 2.04 16.04
CA LEU A 455 -10.66 3.08 16.18
C LEU A 455 -11.66 3.04 15.00
N GLY A 456 -11.45 2.15 14.01
CA GLY A 456 -12.24 2.11 12.78
C GLY A 456 -11.93 3.26 11.83
N VAL A 457 -10.76 3.90 11.99
CA VAL A 457 -10.23 4.94 11.11
C VAL A 457 -8.95 4.41 10.48
N SER A 458 -8.78 4.60 9.16
CA SER A 458 -7.55 4.19 8.47
C SER A 458 -6.33 4.92 9.06
N ALA A 459 -5.30 4.15 9.40
CA ALA A 459 -4.04 4.70 9.88
C ALA A 459 -3.38 5.60 8.83
N ASP A 460 -3.44 5.21 7.54
CA ASP A 460 -2.85 5.96 6.44
C ASP A 460 -3.56 7.30 6.26
N TYR A 461 -4.91 7.32 6.32
CA TYR A 461 -5.66 8.57 6.34
C TYR A 461 -5.27 9.45 7.53
N MET A 462 -5.24 8.91 8.74
CA MET A 462 -4.92 9.68 9.96
C MET A 462 -3.50 10.23 9.93
N ASN A 463 -2.54 9.48 9.44
CA ASN A 463 -1.15 9.92 9.34
C ASN A 463 -1.03 11.16 8.42
N SER A 464 -1.77 11.21 7.33
CA SER A 464 -1.79 12.33 6.39
C SER A 464 -2.70 13.48 6.85
N TYR A 465 -3.89 13.16 7.40
CA TYR A 465 -4.83 14.15 7.96
C TYR A 465 -4.20 14.97 9.09
N LEU A 466 -3.47 14.32 10.01
CA LEU A 466 -2.84 15.00 11.14
C LEU A 466 -1.69 15.93 10.71
N VAL A 467 -1.01 15.67 9.60
CA VAL A 467 -0.08 16.63 8.98
C VAL A 467 -0.84 17.89 8.57
N MET A 468 -1.92 17.73 7.80
CA MET A 468 -2.74 18.86 7.35
C MET A 468 -3.32 19.67 8.53
N LYS A 469 -3.80 18.98 9.56
CA LYS A 469 -4.31 19.62 10.78
C LYS A 469 -3.26 20.43 11.55
N ASN A 470 -1.98 20.07 11.39
CA ASN A 470 -0.86 20.70 12.11
C ASN A 470 -0.03 21.67 11.25
N LEU A 471 -0.45 22.03 10.03
CA LEU A 471 0.30 22.96 9.17
C LEU A 471 0.64 24.28 9.87
N ALA A 472 -0.29 24.85 10.64
CA ALA A 472 -0.05 26.05 11.43
C ALA A 472 1.06 25.86 12.48
N ALA A 473 1.04 24.71 13.19
CA ALA A 473 2.06 24.39 14.19
C ALA A 473 3.45 24.13 13.59
N MET A 474 3.50 23.68 12.34
CA MET A 474 4.73 23.49 11.58
C MET A 474 5.29 24.81 11.01
N THR A 475 4.47 25.86 10.93
CA THR A 475 4.84 27.14 10.33
C THR A 475 5.61 28.02 11.31
N ARG A 476 6.75 28.54 10.87
CA ARG A 476 7.59 29.50 11.58
C ARG A 476 7.82 30.72 10.71
N VAL A 477 7.28 31.86 11.14
CA VAL A 477 7.49 33.14 10.44
C VAL A 477 8.68 33.89 11.05
N THR A 478 9.58 34.36 10.18
CA THR A 478 10.74 35.18 10.55
C THR A 478 10.61 36.55 9.89
N ASP A 479 11.19 37.57 10.51
CA ASP A 479 11.20 38.91 9.94
C ASP A 479 12.44 39.16 9.06
N ASP A 480 13.44 38.29 9.19
CA ASP A 480 14.72 38.37 8.50
C ASP A 480 15.00 37.05 7.77
N GLY A 481 15.81 37.09 6.73
CA GLY A 481 16.25 35.91 5.99
C GLY A 481 15.97 35.98 4.49
N PRO A 482 16.28 34.92 3.74
CA PRO A 482 16.02 34.84 2.32
C PRO A 482 14.53 34.64 2.03
N ASP A 483 14.16 34.80 0.79
CA ASP A 483 12.88 34.29 0.26
C ASP A 483 12.79 32.77 0.48
N THR A 484 11.57 32.21 0.52
CA THR A 484 11.38 30.79 0.89
C THR A 484 10.63 30.00 -0.16
N PHE A 485 10.99 28.74 -0.32
CA PHE A 485 10.27 27.77 -1.12
C PHE A 485 9.94 26.53 -0.28
N LEU A 486 8.66 26.15 -0.26
CA LEU A 486 8.15 24.94 0.37
C LEU A 486 7.48 24.07 -0.68
N MET A 487 7.90 22.82 -0.77
CA MET A 487 7.24 21.77 -1.54
C MET A 487 6.76 20.68 -0.56
N LEU A 488 5.46 20.39 -0.57
CA LEU A 488 4.82 19.44 0.33
C LEU A 488 3.90 18.51 -0.49
N THR A 489 3.97 17.21 -0.23
CA THR A 489 2.98 16.24 -0.71
C THR A 489 2.14 15.73 0.45
N ASN A 490 0.84 15.51 0.23
CA ASN A 490 -0.04 14.91 1.22
C ASN A 490 -1.04 13.95 0.56
N GLU A 491 -1.24 12.79 1.17
CA GLU A 491 -2.02 11.66 0.64
C GLU A 491 -3.41 11.50 1.30
N MET A 492 -3.90 12.48 2.06
CA MET A 492 -5.20 12.31 2.72
C MET A 492 -6.36 12.18 1.75
N THR A 493 -6.24 12.76 0.56
CA THR A 493 -7.23 12.70 -0.53
C THR A 493 -7.07 11.45 -1.41
N HIS A 494 -5.98 10.69 -1.24
CA HIS A 494 -5.78 9.37 -1.80
C HIS A 494 -6.34 8.26 -0.88
N ASN A 495 -6.04 8.32 0.41
CA ASN A 495 -6.41 7.33 1.41
C ASN A 495 -7.81 7.63 2.01
N VAL A 496 -8.81 7.75 1.15
CA VAL A 496 -10.13 8.27 1.50
C VAL A 496 -10.92 7.36 2.45
N ILE A 497 -11.66 7.99 3.38
CA ILE A 497 -12.56 7.33 4.33
C ILE A 497 -13.87 8.12 4.48
N GLU A 498 -14.91 7.50 5.04
CA GLU A 498 -16.09 8.23 5.47
C GLU A 498 -15.76 9.04 6.74
N LEU A 499 -16.07 10.34 6.72
CA LEU A 499 -15.88 11.27 7.84
C LEU A 499 -17.22 11.64 8.47
N GLN A 500 -17.18 12.11 9.72
CA GLN A 500 -18.38 12.56 10.43
C GLN A 500 -18.82 13.93 9.89
N GLU A 501 -19.97 13.98 9.28
CA GLU A 501 -20.63 15.23 8.87
C GLU A 501 -21.35 15.90 10.07
N PRO A 502 -21.51 17.23 10.08
CA PRO A 502 -21.12 18.18 9.03
C PRO A 502 -19.68 18.70 9.13
N ASP A 503 -18.91 18.32 10.12
CA ASP A 503 -17.60 18.89 10.40
C ASP A 503 -16.46 18.21 9.63
N TYR A 504 -16.73 17.08 8.98
CA TYR A 504 -15.78 16.28 8.21
C TYR A 504 -14.53 15.89 9.03
N GLU A 505 -14.78 15.56 10.30
CA GLU A 505 -13.73 15.10 11.22
C GLU A 505 -13.69 13.55 11.23
N PRO A 506 -12.49 12.96 11.39
CA PRO A 506 -12.35 11.51 11.54
C PRO A 506 -13.10 10.98 12.76
N ALA A 507 -13.89 9.92 12.58
CA ALA A 507 -14.61 9.23 13.64
C ALA A 507 -14.52 7.72 13.45
N GLY A 508 -14.40 6.97 14.56
CA GLY A 508 -14.29 5.52 14.49
C GLY A 508 -15.54 4.81 13.94
N LYS A 509 -16.68 5.44 14.01
CA LYS A 509 -17.95 5.03 13.37
C LYS A 509 -18.75 6.28 13.07
N PRO A 510 -18.59 6.86 11.87
CA PRO A 510 -19.41 7.99 11.46
C PRO A 510 -20.90 7.61 11.50
N ASP A 511 -21.73 8.48 12.03
CA ASP A 511 -23.19 8.37 11.97
C ASP A 511 -23.75 9.54 11.19
N ASN A 512 -23.77 9.38 9.87
CA ASN A 512 -24.20 10.39 8.92
C ASN A 512 -25.67 10.18 8.47
N ALA A 513 -26.35 9.11 8.92
CA ALA A 513 -27.67 8.74 8.38
C ALA A 513 -28.72 9.87 8.46
N ALA A 514 -28.75 10.62 9.57
CA ALA A 514 -29.69 11.74 9.74
C ALA A 514 -29.28 12.95 8.87
N TRP A 515 -27.98 13.20 8.72
CA TRP A 515 -27.45 14.29 7.89
C TRP A 515 -27.67 13.99 6.41
N ASP A 516 -27.33 12.79 5.95
CA ASP A 516 -27.54 12.33 4.55
C ASP A 516 -29.01 12.39 4.15
N ALA A 517 -29.91 12.00 5.04
CA ALA A 517 -31.35 12.08 4.78
C ALA A 517 -31.84 13.53 4.62
N ALA A 518 -31.24 14.48 5.33
CA ALA A 518 -31.56 15.90 5.23
C ALA A 518 -30.82 16.61 4.07
N HIS A 519 -29.67 16.10 3.68
CA HIS A 519 -28.78 16.69 2.66
C HIS A 519 -28.33 15.63 1.62
N PRO A 520 -29.26 15.00 0.90
CA PRO A 520 -28.91 13.92 -0.04
C PRO A 520 -28.11 14.41 -1.25
N THR A 521 -28.16 15.72 -1.50
CA THR A 521 -27.47 16.35 -2.63
C THR A 521 -26.58 17.50 -2.17
N ARG A 522 -25.57 17.79 -2.97
CA ARG A 522 -24.75 19.00 -2.87
C ARG A 522 -25.03 19.89 -4.10
N THR A 523 -24.93 21.18 -3.94
CA THR A 523 -25.19 22.12 -5.04
C THR A 523 -24.05 23.11 -5.19
N THR A 524 -23.85 23.59 -6.40
CA THR A 524 -22.99 24.75 -6.69
C THR A 524 -23.76 26.06 -6.59
N ALA A 525 -23.06 27.17 -6.54
CA ALA A 525 -23.68 28.50 -6.52
C ALA A 525 -24.52 28.80 -7.78
N ASP A 526 -24.21 28.21 -8.92
CA ASP A 526 -24.95 28.28 -10.18
C ASP A 526 -26.07 27.23 -10.30
N GLY A 527 -26.30 26.44 -9.27
CA GLY A 527 -27.43 25.50 -9.14
C GLY A 527 -27.20 24.10 -9.75
N LYS A 528 -25.97 23.71 -10.11
CA LYS A 528 -25.69 22.33 -10.49
C LYS A 528 -25.84 21.44 -9.27
N VAL A 529 -26.34 20.23 -9.47
CA VAL A 529 -26.65 19.28 -8.40
C VAL A 529 -25.76 18.06 -8.51
N LEU A 530 -25.13 17.68 -7.40
CA LEU A 530 -24.44 16.41 -7.18
C LEU A 530 -25.31 15.57 -6.23
N ASP A 531 -25.86 14.47 -6.72
CA ASP A 531 -26.57 13.49 -5.90
C ASP A 531 -25.55 12.63 -5.13
N LEU A 532 -25.11 13.11 -3.97
CA LEU A 532 -24.08 12.44 -3.19
C LEU A 532 -24.58 11.12 -2.59
N ALA A 533 -25.86 11.06 -2.22
CA ALA A 533 -26.47 9.84 -1.68
C ALA A 533 -26.63 8.74 -2.73
N GLY A 534 -26.92 9.12 -4.00
CA GLY A 534 -27.10 8.18 -5.11
C GLY A 534 -25.82 7.83 -5.87
N ALA A 535 -24.76 8.61 -5.72
CA ALA A 535 -23.53 8.45 -6.52
C ALA A 535 -22.63 7.27 -6.10
N GLY A 536 -22.92 6.64 -4.94
CA GLY A 536 -22.16 5.52 -4.43
C GLY A 536 -21.06 5.89 -3.41
N GLU A 537 -20.59 4.89 -2.69
CA GLU A 537 -19.70 5.07 -1.54
C GLU A 537 -18.38 5.74 -1.92
N LEU A 538 -17.77 5.32 -3.04
CA LEU A 538 -16.49 5.86 -3.48
C LEU A 538 -16.56 7.39 -3.71
N VAL A 539 -17.63 7.88 -4.33
CA VAL A 539 -17.85 9.32 -4.54
C VAL A 539 -17.99 10.05 -3.22
N LYS A 540 -18.76 9.47 -2.28
CA LYS A 540 -19.00 10.07 -0.96
C LYS A 540 -17.70 10.22 -0.17
N ILE A 541 -16.90 9.16 -0.08
CA ILE A 541 -15.65 9.20 0.71
C ILE A 541 -14.60 10.12 0.10
N HIS A 542 -14.52 10.23 -1.25
CA HIS A 542 -13.68 11.23 -1.91
C HIS A 542 -14.16 12.66 -1.61
N TYR A 543 -15.47 12.91 -1.69
CA TYR A 543 -16.04 14.22 -1.34
C TYR A 543 -15.70 14.62 0.11
N HIS A 544 -15.80 13.66 1.04
CA HIS A 544 -15.47 13.88 2.46
C HIS A 544 -13.97 14.20 2.66
N ALA A 545 -13.09 13.48 2.01
CA ALA A 545 -11.65 13.69 2.14
C ALA A 545 -11.22 15.03 1.54
N ASP A 546 -11.75 15.39 0.36
CA ASP A 546 -11.49 16.66 -0.29
C ASP A 546 -12.03 17.83 0.56
N MET A 547 -13.25 17.71 1.13
CA MET A 547 -13.79 18.72 2.03
C MET A 547 -12.92 18.89 3.27
N ALA A 548 -12.48 17.80 3.89
CA ALA A 548 -11.60 17.85 5.05
C ALA A 548 -10.25 18.53 4.70
N ALA A 549 -9.68 18.25 3.53
CA ALA A 549 -8.44 18.89 3.07
C ALA A 549 -8.64 20.40 2.92
N PHE A 550 -9.72 20.84 2.29
CA PHE A 550 -10.05 22.25 2.12
C PHE A 550 -10.28 22.95 3.48
N ILE A 551 -10.96 22.30 4.43
CA ILE A 551 -11.16 22.83 5.78
C ILE A 551 -9.81 23.03 6.50
N GLN A 552 -8.90 22.05 6.46
CA GLN A 552 -7.60 22.18 7.14
C GLN A 552 -6.71 23.23 6.45
N LEU A 553 -6.71 23.29 5.12
CA LEU A 553 -6.03 24.36 4.37
C LEU A 553 -6.61 25.74 4.70
N GLY A 554 -7.93 25.88 4.74
CA GLY A 554 -8.59 27.13 5.09
C GLY A 554 -8.16 27.65 6.46
N LYS A 555 -8.13 26.78 7.47
CA LYS A 555 -7.62 27.10 8.81
C LYS A 555 -6.16 27.59 8.78
N TRP A 556 -5.31 26.94 8.00
CA TRP A 556 -3.93 27.34 7.84
C TRP A 556 -3.79 28.68 7.10
N PHE A 557 -4.59 28.93 6.09
CA PHE A 557 -4.60 30.20 5.36
C PHE A 557 -5.03 31.39 6.25
N ASP A 558 -5.97 31.17 7.17
CA ASP A 558 -6.33 32.17 8.17
C ASP A 558 -5.13 32.49 9.09
N GLU A 559 -4.35 31.46 9.48
CA GLU A 559 -3.14 31.66 10.26
C GLU A 559 -2.07 32.45 9.48
N LEU A 560 -1.88 32.15 8.17
CA LEU A 560 -0.95 32.92 7.32
C LEU A 560 -1.37 34.42 7.22
N ARG A 561 -2.69 34.70 7.19
CA ARG A 561 -3.23 36.07 7.25
C ARG A 561 -2.96 36.72 8.60
N ALA A 562 -3.25 36.01 9.68
CA ALA A 562 -3.02 36.51 11.04
C ALA A 562 -1.55 36.85 11.28
N GLN A 563 -0.63 36.09 10.69
CA GLN A 563 0.80 36.35 10.76
C GLN A 563 1.31 37.40 9.76
N GLY A 564 0.43 37.94 8.89
CA GLY A 564 0.75 39.01 7.95
C GLY A 564 1.63 38.58 6.77
N ILE A 565 1.59 37.31 6.36
CA ILE A 565 2.38 36.77 5.25
C ILE A 565 1.52 36.32 4.06
N TRP A 566 0.21 36.55 4.10
CA TRP A 566 -0.69 36.10 3.03
C TRP A 566 -0.39 36.79 1.68
N ASP A 567 -0.25 38.11 1.69
CA ASP A 567 -0.09 38.88 0.46
C ASP A 567 1.26 38.67 -0.23
N ASN A 568 2.31 38.30 0.52
CA ASN A 568 3.63 38.01 -0.01
C ASN A 568 3.90 36.51 -0.21
N THR A 569 2.84 35.69 -0.22
CA THR A 569 2.95 34.25 -0.43
C THR A 569 2.21 33.83 -1.71
N ARG A 570 2.92 33.17 -2.62
CA ARG A 570 2.33 32.44 -3.74
C ARG A 570 2.05 31.02 -3.29
N ILE A 571 0.84 30.49 -3.54
CA ILE A 571 0.42 29.13 -3.19
C ILE A 571 -0.10 28.44 -4.43
N ILE A 572 0.41 27.26 -4.71
CA ILE A 572 -0.05 26.37 -5.77
C ILE A 572 -0.56 25.10 -5.10
N LEU A 573 -1.87 24.84 -5.22
CA LEU A 573 -2.49 23.58 -4.85
C LEU A 573 -2.71 22.80 -6.14
N VAL A 574 -2.11 21.62 -6.22
CA VAL A 574 -2.16 20.78 -7.42
C VAL A 574 -2.33 19.33 -7.04
N SER A 575 -3.11 18.59 -7.83
CA SER A 575 -3.11 17.13 -7.74
C SER A 575 -2.27 16.56 -8.88
N ASP A 576 -1.71 15.40 -8.64
CA ASP A 576 -1.00 14.64 -9.68
C ASP A 576 -1.97 14.07 -10.70
N HIS A 577 -3.09 13.51 -10.27
CA HIS A 577 -4.17 12.97 -11.11
C HIS A 577 -5.55 13.09 -10.41
N GLY A 578 -6.62 12.66 -11.07
CA GLY A 578 -7.96 12.53 -10.52
C GLY A 578 -8.31 11.09 -10.16
N CYS A 579 -9.62 10.74 -10.22
CA CYS A 579 -10.13 9.41 -9.91
C CYS A 579 -11.29 9.01 -10.84
N TYR A 580 -11.50 7.73 -11.05
CA TYR A 580 -12.56 7.14 -11.87
C TYR A 580 -13.94 7.17 -11.15
N LEU A 581 -14.51 8.34 -10.96
CA LEU A 581 -15.80 8.50 -10.27
C LEU A 581 -17.01 8.55 -11.23
N GLY A 582 -16.79 8.67 -12.54
CA GLY A 582 -17.87 8.70 -13.52
C GLY A 582 -18.78 9.95 -13.46
N LEU A 583 -18.29 11.07 -12.89
CA LEU A 583 -19.12 12.24 -12.60
C LEU A 583 -18.94 13.39 -13.60
N PHE A 584 -17.69 13.80 -13.83
CA PHE A 584 -17.38 15.05 -14.56
C PHE A 584 -16.61 14.78 -15.86
N GLY A 585 -16.10 13.57 -16.03
CA GLY A 585 -15.29 13.16 -17.16
C GLY A 585 -16.09 12.53 -18.29
N VAL A 586 -15.35 12.01 -19.26
CA VAL A 586 -15.85 11.24 -20.39
C VAL A 586 -15.40 9.80 -20.20
N ASN A 587 -16.28 8.81 -20.44
CA ASN A 587 -15.87 7.42 -20.40
C ASN A 587 -15.42 6.98 -21.81
N LEU A 588 -14.11 6.70 -21.96
CA LEU A 588 -13.53 6.26 -23.25
C LEU A 588 -14.01 4.86 -23.66
N LEU A 589 -14.55 4.03 -22.75
CA LEU A 589 -15.19 2.76 -23.11
C LEU A 589 -16.41 2.95 -23.99
N ASP A 590 -17.11 4.07 -23.89
CA ASP A 590 -18.24 4.38 -24.77
C ASP A 590 -17.78 4.50 -26.24
N LYS A 591 -16.58 5.00 -26.46
CA LYS A 591 -15.97 5.17 -27.78
C LYS A 591 -15.15 3.95 -28.22
N TYR A 592 -14.54 3.23 -27.25
CA TYR A 592 -13.65 2.10 -27.46
C TYR A 592 -14.06 0.88 -26.60
N PRO A 593 -15.23 0.27 -26.83
CA PRO A 593 -15.76 -0.80 -25.98
C PRO A 593 -14.87 -2.05 -25.95
N ASP A 594 -14.08 -2.29 -27.02
CA ASP A 594 -13.14 -3.42 -27.10
C ASP A 594 -12.02 -3.36 -26.06
N LEU A 595 -11.76 -2.18 -25.46
CA LEU A 595 -10.75 -2.04 -24.42
C LEU A 595 -11.08 -2.87 -23.17
N LYS A 596 -12.36 -3.09 -22.88
CA LYS A 596 -12.80 -3.87 -21.73
C LYS A 596 -12.27 -5.32 -21.77
N ASP A 597 -12.19 -5.92 -22.96
CA ASP A 597 -11.74 -7.29 -23.17
C ASP A 597 -10.31 -7.37 -23.70
N SER A 598 -9.58 -6.26 -23.70
CA SER A 598 -8.25 -6.15 -24.28
C SER A 598 -7.15 -6.90 -23.52
N GLY A 599 -7.41 -7.30 -22.26
CA GLY A 599 -6.40 -7.85 -21.35
C GLY A 599 -5.46 -6.81 -20.76
N LEU A 600 -5.73 -5.52 -20.99
CA LEU A 600 -5.03 -4.41 -20.34
C LEU A 600 -5.36 -4.34 -18.85
N TYR A 601 -4.49 -3.69 -18.10
CA TYR A 601 -4.66 -3.49 -16.67
C TYR A 601 -5.81 -2.49 -16.41
N GLU A 602 -6.80 -2.88 -15.63
CA GLU A 602 -7.93 -2.08 -15.11
C GLU A 602 -8.56 -1.06 -16.10
N PRO A 603 -8.98 -1.48 -17.31
CA PRO A 603 -9.49 -0.53 -18.31
C PRO A 603 -10.77 0.20 -17.88
N GLU A 604 -11.54 -0.34 -16.96
CA GLU A 604 -12.73 0.31 -16.40
C GLU A 604 -12.39 1.54 -15.56
N GLN A 605 -11.15 1.67 -15.08
CA GLN A 605 -10.72 2.81 -14.27
C GLN A 605 -10.12 3.90 -15.15
N TRP A 606 -9.00 3.65 -15.80
CA TRP A 606 -8.24 4.66 -16.55
C TRP A 606 -8.95 5.17 -17.82
N THR A 607 -10.00 4.52 -18.29
CA THR A 607 -10.83 5.02 -19.39
C THR A 607 -11.80 6.13 -18.97
N ASP A 608 -12.00 6.36 -17.67
CA ASP A 608 -12.67 7.57 -17.18
C ASP A 608 -11.69 8.74 -17.23
N THR A 609 -11.97 9.76 -18.09
CA THR A 609 -11.08 10.90 -18.26
C THR A 609 -10.97 11.80 -17.02
N MET A 610 -11.83 11.61 -16.01
CA MET A 610 -11.62 12.22 -14.70
C MET A 610 -10.29 11.84 -14.04
N CYS A 611 -9.77 10.66 -14.35
CA CYS A 611 -8.45 10.20 -13.90
C CYS A 611 -7.33 11.18 -14.30
N TYR A 612 -7.51 11.88 -15.40
CA TYR A 612 -6.55 12.84 -15.97
C TYR A 612 -6.94 14.30 -15.78
N ASN A 613 -7.95 14.59 -14.94
CA ASN A 613 -8.37 15.94 -14.62
C ASN A 613 -8.09 16.30 -13.16
N PRO A 614 -6.85 16.69 -12.84
CA PRO A 614 -6.40 16.99 -11.49
C PRO A 614 -6.92 18.33 -10.99
N LEU A 615 -6.90 18.54 -9.66
CA LEU A 615 -7.01 19.87 -9.08
C LEU A 615 -5.84 20.74 -9.53
N LEU A 616 -6.13 22.01 -9.89
CA LEU A 616 -5.14 23.07 -9.99
C LEU A 616 -5.75 24.39 -9.50
N MET A 617 -5.16 24.96 -8.45
CA MET A 617 -5.54 26.26 -7.93
C MET A 617 -4.27 27.07 -7.64
N VAL A 618 -4.26 28.32 -8.01
CA VAL A 618 -3.11 29.20 -7.84
C VAL A 618 -3.54 30.50 -7.16
N LYS A 619 -2.87 30.84 -6.07
CA LYS A 619 -2.95 32.17 -5.43
C LYS A 619 -1.61 32.89 -5.63
N ASP A 620 -1.62 34.01 -6.33
CA ASP A 620 -0.43 34.83 -6.56
C ASP A 620 -0.30 35.95 -5.50
N PHE A 621 0.84 36.64 -5.51
CA PHE A 621 1.13 37.74 -4.59
C PHE A 621 0.08 38.85 -4.68
N GLY A 622 -0.47 39.23 -3.53
CA GLY A 622 -1.46 40.30 -3.45
C GLY A 622 -2.79 40.02 -4.15
N ALA A 623 -3.01 38.81 -4.68
CA ALA A 623 -4.25 38.43 -5.35
C ALA A 623 -5.44 38.48 -4.38
N LYS A 624 -6.62 38.89 -4.88
CA LYS A 624 -7.87 39.03 -4.13
C LYS A 624 -9.02 38.45 -4.92
N GLY A 625 -10.01 37.96 -4.19
CA GLY A 625 -11.18 37.30 -4.74
C GLY A 625 -10.91 35.89 -5.23
N PHE A 626 -11.91 35.03 -5.10
CA PHE A 626 -11.85 33.69 -5.71
C PHE A 626 -12.32 33.80 -7.17
N THR A 627 -11.55 33.25 -8.11
CA THR A 627 -11.89 33.29 -9.54
C THR A 627 -11.79 31.90 -10.17
N THR A 628 -12.50 31.69 -11.27
CA THR A 628 -12.42 30.51 -12.12
C THR A 628 -11.89 30.90 -13.48
N ASP A 629 -10.84 30.23 -13.95
CA ASP A 629 -10.27 30.40 -15.28
C ASP A 629 -10.32 29.08 -16.05
N ASN A 630 -11.06 29.05 -17.16
CA ASN A 630 -11.22 27.85 -18.00
C ASN A 630 -10.11 27.70 -19.05
N THR A 631 -9.07 28.53 -19.01
CA THR A 631 -7.88 28.34 -19.86
C THR A 631 -7.32 26.95 -19.67
N PHE A 632 -6.99 26.30 -20.79
CA PHE A 632 -6.35 24.97 -20.75
C PHE A 632 -5.01 25.04 -20.03
N MET A 633 -4.89 24.18 -19.01
CA MET A 633 -3.69 24.00 -18.20
C MET A 633 -3.30 22.53 -18.15
N THR A 634 -2.08 22.27 -17.72
CA THR A 634 -1.64 20.93 -17.36
C THR A 634 -0.96 20.95 -15.99
N ASN A 635 -0.84 19.81 -15.32
CA ASN A 635 -0.05 19.73 -14.08
C ASN A 635 1.44 20.02 -14.31
N ALA A 636 1.96 19.85 -15.54
CA ALA A 636 3.32 20.23 -15.94
C ALA A 636 3.56 21.76 -16.00
N ASP A 637 2.52 22.57 -15.88
CA ASP A 637 2.65 24.03 -15.73
C ASP A 637 3.10 24.42 -14.31
N THR A 638 3.10 23.49 -13.35
CA THR A 638 3.43 23.78 -11.94
C THR A 638 4.81 24.43 -11.76
N PRO A 639 5.91 23.92 -12.35
CA PRO A 639 7.23 24.57 -12.19
C PRO A 639 7.27 25.96 -12.81
N VAL A 640 6.72 26.13 -13.98
CA VAL A 640 6.69 27.45 -14.66
C VAL A 640 5.88 28.46 -13.87
N THR A 641 4.74 28.04 -13.31
CA THR A 641 3.90 28.87 -12.45
C THR A 641 4.63 29.23 -11.16
N ALA A 642 5.35 28.29 -10.56
CA ALA A 642 6.14 28.55 -9.35
C ALA A 642 7.26 29.56 -9.61
N PHE A 643 7.97 29.45 -10.73
CA PHE A 643 9.09 30.32 -11.09
C PHE A 643 8.71 31.72 -11.58
N ALA A 644 7.47 31.90 -12.06
CA ALA A 644 7.04 33.12 -12.78
C ALA A 644 7.40 34.42 -12.02
N GLY A 645 8.29 35.23 -12.61
CA GLY A 645 8.74 36.50 -12.02
C GLY A 645 9.63 36.38 -10.77
N LEU A 646 10.16 35.19 -10.48
CA LEU A 646 10.98 34.90 -9.30
C LEU A 646 12.34 34.27 -9.64
N VAL A 647 12.38 33.38 -10.61
CA VAL A 647 13.59 32.71 -11.07
C VAL A 647 13.86 33.13 -12.51
N ASP A 648 14.98 33.79 -12.73
CA ASP A 648 15.41 34.20 -14.06
C ASP A 648 16.01 32.99 -14.82
N ASP A 649 15.54 32.74 -16.07
CA ASP A 649 16.02 31.65 -16.94
C ASP A 649 16.08 30.26 -16.24
N PRO A 650 14.94 29.75 -15.70
CA PRO A 650 14.93 28.49 -15.00
C PRO A 650 15.33 27.35 -15.94
N ARG A 651 16.26 26.52 -15.50
CA ARG A 651 16.81 25.41 -16.31
C ARG A 651 16.73 24.10 -15.56
N ASN A 652 16.53 23.04 -16.32
CA ASN A 652 16.69 21.68 -15.81
C ASN A 652 18.17 21.47 -15.43
N PRO A 653 18.50 21.23 -14.15
CA PRO A 653 19.87 21.09 -13.70
C PRO A 653 20.60 19.86 -14.23
N PHE A 654 19.88 18.91 -14.83
CA PHE A 654 20.43 17.65 -15.36
C PHE A 654 20.66 17.69 -16.86
N THR A 655 19.78 18.37 -17.61
CA THR A 655 19.86 18.44 -19.10
C THR A 655 20.33 19.81 -19.59
N GLY A 656 20.23 20.85 -18.75
CA GLY A 656 20.52 22.24 -19.14
C GLY A 656 19.40 22.90 -19.97
N ASN A 657 18.34 22.19 -20.29
CA ASN A 657 17.22 22.71 -21.07
C ASN A 657 16.42 23.76 -20.27
N PRO A 658 15.85 24.79 -20.91
CA PRO A 658 15.02 25.77 -20.24
C PRO A 658 13.69 25.11 -19.76
N VAL A 659 13.26 25.44 -18.56
CA VAL A 659 11.94 25.05 -18.04
C VAL A 659 10.91 26.06 -18.49
N THR A 660 10.09 25.68 -19.47
CA THR A 660 9.10 26.57 -20.11
C THR A 660 7.71 25.96 -20.19
N GLY A 661 6.67 26.78 -20.37
CA GLY A 661 5.29 26.35 -20.60
C GLY A 661 4.97 26.11 -22.09
N GLU A 662 5.96 26.10 -22.98
CA GLU A 662 5.69 25.96 -24.42
C GLU A 662 5.07 24.60 -24.79
N GLY A 663 5.40 23.52 -24.07
CA GLY A 663 4.84 22.19 -24.31
C GLY A 663 3.31 22.11 -24.21
N LYS A 664 2.67 23.06 -23.50
CA LYS A 664 1.21 23.17 -23.48
C LYS A 664 0.61 23.52 -24.86
N LYS A 665 1.37 24.15 -25.71
CA LYS A 665 0.95 24.56 -27.05
C LYS A 665 1.08 23.44 -28.09
N ASP A 666 1.66 22.31 -27.74
CA ASP A 666 1.76 21.17 -28.64
C ASP A 666 0.36 20.73 -29.06
N PRO A 667 0.12 20.45 -30.36
CA PRO A 667 -1.20 20.12 -30.88
C PRO A 667 -1.77 18.81 -30.31
N GLU A 668 -0.87 17.96 -29.80
CA GLU A 668 -1.16 16.67 -29.18
C GLU A 668 -0.44 16.58 -27.83
N GLN A 669 -1.17 16.15 -26.83
CA GLN A 669 -0.60 15.79 -25.54
C GLN A 669 -0.68 14.27 -25.41
N HIS A 670 0.46 13.63 -25.19
CA HIS A 670 0.57 12.17 -25.08
C HIS A 670 0.63 11.77 -23.59
N LEU A 671 -0.39 11.04 -23.16
CA LEU A 671 -0.49 10.47 -21.84
C LEU A 671 -0.15 8.98 -21.92
N VAL A 672 0.24 8.43 -20.81
CA VAL A 672 0.50 6.99 -20.71
C VAL A 672 -0.22 6.38 -19.53
N GLU A 673 -0.71 5.17 -19.72
CA GLU A 673 -1.19 4.30 -18.67
C GLU A 673 -0.41 3.00 -18.66
N SER A 674 -0.11 2.50 -17.48
CA SER A 674 0.69 1.30 -17.29
C SER A 674 0.39 0.71 -15.90
N ASP A 675 0.85 -0.51 -15.66
CA ASP A 675 0.90 -1.06 -14.31
C ASP A 675 1.76 -0.12 -13.43
N TRP A 676 1.16 0.47 -12.41
CA TRP A 676 1.79 1.42 -11.50
C TRP A 676 2.84 0.79 -10.56
N ALA A 677 2.91 -0.55 -10.51
CA ALA A 677 3.83 -1.28 -9.66
C ALA A 677 5.28 -0.86 -9.87
N ILE A 678 5.90 -0.20 -8.89
CA ILE A 678 7.30 0.23 -8.93
C ILE A 678 8.23 -0.94 -9.26
N SER A 679 7.93 -2.12 -8.73
CA SER A 679 8.70 -3.35 -8.98
C SER A 679 8.63 -3.84 -10.44
N ARG A 680 7.63 -3.42 -11.22
CA ARG A 680 7.51 -3.71 -12.66
C ARG A 680 8.10 -2.62 -13.53
N ASN A 681 8.24 -1.42 -13.00
CA ASN A 681 8.75 -0.22 -13.69
C ASN A 681 10.22 0.07 -13.35
N THR A 682 11.06 -0.98 -13.34
CA THR A 682 12.49 -0.89 -13.03
C THR A 682 13.37 -0.57 -14.25
N GLY A 683 12.79 -0.52 -15.45
CA GLY A 683 13.48 -0.23 -16.71
C GLY A 683 13.65 1.26 -16.97
N ASN A 684 13.93 1.57 -18.23
CA ASN A 684 14.05 2.95 -18.72
C ASN A 684 12.69 3.57 -19.11
N PHE A 685 11.63 2.77 -19.23
CA PHE A 685 10.26 3.19 -19.48
C PHE A 685 9.26 2.27 -18.80
N PHE A 686 7.97 2.68 -18.77
CA PHE A 686 6.87 1.94 -18.19
C PHE A 686 6.66 0.59 -18.89
N SER A 687 6.25 -0.43 -18.14
CA SER A 687 5.96 -1.76 -18.67
C SER A 687 4.59 -1.78 -19.35
N ASP A 688 4.49 -2.40 -20.53
CA ASP A 688 3.24 -2.58 -21.28
C ASP A 688 2.39 -1.29 -21.41
N PRO A 689 2.97 -0.15 -21.87
CA PRO A 689 2.31 1.14 -21.85
C PRO A 689 1.14 1.21 -22.83
N VAL A 690 0.03 1.78 -22.39
CA VAL A 690 -1.10 2.20 -23.24
C VAL A 690 -0.99 3.70 -23.46
N TRP A 691 -0.98 4.13 -24.72
CA TRP A 691 -0.92 5.54 -25.04
C TRP A 691 -2.31 6.13 -25.23
N ILE A 692 -2.51 7.27 -24.61
CA ILE A 692 -3.72 8.08 -24.75
C ILE A 692 -3.28 9.42 -25.34
N THR A 693 -3.93 9.86 -26.40
CA THR A 693 -3.64 11.14 -27.04
C THR A 693 -4.80 12.09 -26.82
N PHE A 694 -4.51 13.25 -26.25
CA PHE A 694 -5.43 14.37 -26.11
C PHE A 694 -5.10 15.44 -27.15
N ARG A 695 -6.13 15.93 -27.85
CA ARG A 695 -6.04 16.98 -28.88
C ARG A 695 -6.98 18.12 -28.54
N GLY A 696 -6.50 19.33 -28.68
CA GLY A 696 -7.29 20.50 -28.41
C GLY A 696 -7.04 21.11 -27.02
N THR A 697 -8.05 21.80 -26.47
CA THR A 697 -7.91 22.60 -25.24
C THR A 697 -9.09 22.45 -24.29
N ASP A 698 -9.95 21.44 -24.47
CA ASP A 698 -11.10 21.19 -23.61
C ASP A 698 -11.08 19.72 -23.17
N VAL A 699 -10.69 19.48 -21.90
CA VAL A 699 -10.58 18.15 -21.33
C VAL A 699 -11.91 17.43 -21.18
N PHE A 700 -13.03 18.17 -21.22
CA PHE A 700 -14.38 17.63 -21.08
C PHE A 700 -15.01 17.22 -22.42
N SER A 701 -14.34 17.52 -23.55
CA SER A 701 -14.84 17.16 -24.88
C SER A 701 -14.45 15.73 -25.26
N PRO A 702 -15.42 14.82 -25.52
CA PRO A 702 -15.12 13.44 -25.93
C PRO A 702 -14.29 13.33 -27.21
N ASP A 703 -14.44 14.29 -28.12
CA ASP A 703 -13.78 14.29 -29.42
C ASP A 703 -12.27 14.54 -29.32
N ASN A 704 -11.81 15.14 -28.20
CA ASN A 704 -10.42 15.48 -27.98
C ASN A 704 -9.57 14.26 -27.51
N TRP A 705 -10.22 13.16 -27.14
CA TRP A 705 -9.55 11.98 -26.60
C TRP A 705 -9.47 10.82 -27.59
N SER A 706 -8.32 10.18 -27.69
CA SER A 706 -8.11 8.95 -28.46
C SER A 706 -7.15 8.03 -27.74
N VAL A 707 -7.38 6.71 -27.90
CA VAL A 707 -6.50 5.66 -27.38
C VAL A 707 -5.78 5.02 -28.55
N GLU A 708 -4.44 4.91 -28.47
CA GLU A 708 -3.63 4.22 -29.45
C GLU A 708 -3.64 2.71 -29.13
N LYS A 709 -4.00 1.90 -30.14
CA LYS A 709 -4.06 0.42 -30.01
C LYS A 709 -2.72 -0.22 -30.35
#